data_66dc18ffa4f02b14b302ab411ef6d889
#
_entry.id   66dc18ffa4f02b14b302ab411ef6d889
#
_cell.length_a   1.000
_cell.length_b   1.000
_cell.length_c   1.000
_cell.angle_alpha   90.00
_cell.angle_beta   90.00
_cell.angle_gamma   90.00
#
_symmetry.space_group_name_H-M   'P 1'
#
loop_
_entity.id
_entity.type
_entity.pdbx_description
1 polymer ?
#
loop_
_entity_poly.entity_id
_entity_poly.type
_entity_poly.pdbx_seq_one_letter_code
_entity_poly.pdbx_strand_id
1 'polypeptide(L)'
;MVEYMNQQLQNPEFAREYQETQTRFRAALAQNLNANGANFNRRTPIIIPVAVHFPSGLETDRTCLEALVQNQIDILNADFTATNSDANLWSAASSFYPGVNHGTADIKFCIATSNHPSGLDAELLEGNPAVTIGYNFGNGNNRDPNWSGYMNFVVKNLGASLLGQSPLGGSVSAGQSVEINLNAFGSGSGCSGSGIVPRARFDLGRTVTHELGHFYNLKHTFSGSCGTDDGLSDTPNISSSNGSCPSNGSVAGCVNGEKALTMNYMDYVNDACMFMFTEGQTEVVDAYISTLQNQFKPNTTSCGTASFSVWPVNSSYRTCGNEATFDLNYFAVNGYNSTVLLEVSNAPQGATVTLSQDTIDSSSGDFSLTLTNIDELALADYTVTVTATGAGLSESVDLTLSIVDSICRSEGSLEFVTATTAVIFSNINNLDRSSKTVPYNDFTSISTDINRESSYELSVHVNTDGNYEVATKVWIDWNQNCSFGDAGELYDLGVNTDVFDGSTTHSPLAIVIPSDAELGTTTMRVFSKLANVGSNVSACQMGFDGEVEDYTVNVLPSIAKYNNELIDLGVFPNPNNGSFTLKFVTNTTNDFEVSVFDIRGRRIYTKNFENRINFNQTINLDRTQSGVYLMTVSSSSDQVTKRIIIN
;
A
#
# COMPACT_ATOMS: atom_id res chain seq x y z
N MET A 1 4.76 -18.11 15.24
CA MET A 1 5.29 -17.93 16.63
C MET A 1 5.67 -19.24 17.30
N VAL A 2 4.78 -20.22 17.49
CA VAL A 2 5.10 -21.49 18.22
C VAL A 2 6.27 -22.25 17.61
N GLU A 3 6.30 -22.41 16.29
CA GLU A 3 7.39 -23.10 15.58
C GLU A 3 8.72 -22.33 15.72
N TYR A 4 8.67 -21.01 15.56
CA TYR A 4 9.83 -20.14 15.78
C TYR A 4 10.40 -20.26 17.20
N MET A 5 9.55 -20.20 18.23
CA MET A 5 9.98 -20.37 19.62
C MET A 5 10.55 -21.78 19.88
N ASN A 6 9.93 -22.82 19.33
CA ASN A 6 10.44 -24.19 19.45
C ASN A 6 11.84 -24.34 18.86
N GLN A 7 12.10 -23.67 17.73
CA GLN A 7 13.44 -23.63 17.11
C GLN A 7 14.45 -22.89 17.99
N GLN A 8 14.07 -21.72 18.55
CA GLN A 8 14.96 -20.94 19.44
C GLN A 8 15.29 -21.70 20.73
N LEU A 9 14.31 -22.36 21.33
CA LEU A 9 14.47 -23.14 22.57
C LEU A 9 15.34 -24.40 22.42
N GLN A 10 15.68 -24.81 21.19
CA GLN A 10 16.70 -25.86 20.97
C GLN A 10 18.12 -25.40 21.33
N ASN A 11 18.37 -24.09 21.37
CA ASN A 11 19.62 -23.53 21.85
C ASN A 11 19.59 -23.50 23.39
N PRO A 12 20.49 -24.24 24.10
CA PRO A 12 20.47 -24.33 25.56
C PRO A 12 20.72 -23.00 26.28
N GLU A 13 21.51 -22.11 25.68
CA GLU A 13 21.80 -20.78 26.23
C GLU A 13 20.56 -19.89 26.13
N PHE A 14 19.91 -19.86 24.98
CA PHE A 14 18.64 -19.16 24.81
C PHE A 14 17.56 -19.70 25.77
N ALA A 15 17.42 -21.02 25.88
CA ALA A 15 16.44 -21.65 26.76
C ALA A 15 16.64 -21.24 28.22
N ARG A 16 17.91 -21.17 28.71
CA ARG A 16 18.24 -20.71 30.06
C ARG A 16 17.88 -19.23 30.24
N GLU A 17 18.35 -18.34 29.35
CA GLU A 17 18.06 -16.90 29.41
C GLU A 17 16.57 -16.62 29.39
N TYR A 18 15.83 -17.33 28.54
CA TYR A 18 14.39 -17.27 28.46
C TYR A 18 13.72 -17.63 29.79
N GLN A 19 14.10 -18.76 30.40
CA GLN A 19 13.54 -19.18 31.69
C GLN A 19 13.85 -18.21 32.84
N GLU A 20 15.05 -17.66 32.88
CA GLU A 20 15.44 -16.63 33.85
C GLU A 20 14.61 -15.34 33.67
N THR A 21 14.41 -14.91 32.41
CA THR A 21 13.61 -13.72 32.10
C THR A 21 12.14 -13.96 32.43
N GLN A 22 11.56 -15.12 32.09
CA GLN A 22 10.19 -15.49 32.45
C GLN A 22 9.99 -15.56 33.97
N THR A 23 10.99 -15.96 34.71
CA THR A 23 10.92 -15.99 36.20
C THR A 23 10.87 -14.57 36.77
N ARG A 24 11.73 -13.67 36.27
CA ARG A 24 11.72 -12.25 36.69
C ARG A 24 10.41 -11.56 36.27
N PHE A 25 9.93 -11.83 35.07
CA PHE A 25 8.66 -11.29 34.57
C PHE A 25 7.49 -11.70 35.47
N ARG A 26 7.35 -12.99 35.80
CA ARG A 26 6.25 -13.44 36.67
C ARG A 26 6.30 -12.79 38.05
N ALA A 27 7.50 -12.57 38.61
CA ALA A 27 7.66 -11.85 39.85
C ALA A 27 7.24 -10.39 39.75
N ALA A 28 7.64 -9.69 38.67
CA ALA A 28 7.25 -8.31 38.43
C ALA A 28 5.73 -8.15 38.19
N LEU A 29 5.12 -9.03 37.40
CA LEU A 29 3.69 -9.05 37.16
C LEU A 29 2.88 -9.28 38.46
N ALA A 30 3.33 -10.23 39.30
CA ALA A 30 2.71 -10.48 40.62
C ALA A 30 2.81 -9.28 41.57
N GLN A 31 3.91 -8.53 41.51
CA GLN A 31 4.05 -7.28 42.28
C GLN A 31 3.09 -6.20 41.81
N ASN A 32 2.92 -6.02 40.50
CA ASN A 32 2.00 -5.06 39.93
C ASN A 32 0.54 -5.37 40.32
N LEU A 33 0.11 -6.64 40.20
CA LEU A 33 -1.24 -7.08 40.58
C LEU A 33 -1.53 -6.96 42.09
N ASN A 34 -0.53 -7.12 42.95
CA ASN A 34 -0.67 -7.00 44.42
C ASN A 34 -0.67 -5.55 44.91
N ALA A 35 -0.30 -4.60 44.11
CA ALA A 35 -0.29 -3.17 44.45
C ALA A 35 -1.69 -2.51 44.48
N ASN A 36 -2.78 -3.27 44.56
CA ASN A 36 -4.17 -2.86 44.71
C ASN A 36 -4.62 -1.75 43.74
N GLY A 37 -4.57 -1.96 42.45
CA GLY A 37 -5.25 -1.06 41.51
C GLY A 37 -4.82 0.43 41.56
N ALA A 38 -3.81 0.77 42.33
CA ALA A 38 -3.13 2.04 42.22
C ALA A 38 -2.33 1.98 40.92
N ASN A 39 -2.86 2.62 39.88
CA ASN A 39 -2.18 2.81 38.59
C ASN A 39 -0.69 2.91 38.82
N PHE A 40 0.06 2.01 38.20
CA PHE A 40 1.52 2.02 38.21
C PHE A 40 2.00 3.17 37.31
N ASN A 41 1.56 4.40 37.63
CA ASN A 41 1.96 5.60 36.94
C ASN A 41 3.41 5.87 37.26
N ARG A 42 4.33 5.29 36.47
CA ARG A 42 5.69 5.81 36.45
C ARG A 42 5.65 7.27 36.07
N ARG A 43 6.24 8.09 36.89
CA ARG A 43 6.36 9.53 36.60
C ARG A 43 7.26 9.82 35.40
N THR A 44 8.00 8.81 34.91
CA THR A 44 8.96 8.92 33.81
C THR A 44 8.91 7.62 32.98
N PRO A 45 8.62 7.69 31.69
CA PRO A 45 8.60 6.50 30.83
C PRO A 45 9.97 5.87 30.70
N ILE A 46 10.03 4.54 30.53
CA ILE A 46 11.28 3.84 30.19
C ILE A 46 11.62 4.19 28.73
N ILE A 47 12.82 4.72 28.54
CA ILE A 47 13.35 5.02 27.20
C ILE A 47 13.95 3.73 26.61
N ILE A 48 13.49 3.34 25.44
CA ILE A 48 13.90 2.16 24.71
C ILE A 48 14.75 2.59 23.51
N PRO A 49 16.07 2.35 23.52
CA PRO A 49 16.93 2.68 22.39
C PRO A 49 16.69 1.70 21.23
N VAL A 50 16.40 2.24 20.06
CA VAL A 50 16.10 1.46 18.85
C VAL A 50 17.24 1.52 17.85
N ALA A 51 17.50 0.40 17.19
CA ALA A 51 18.35 0.29 16.01
C ALA A 51 17.61 -0.48 14.91
N VAL A 52 17.80 -0.06 13.64
CA VAL A 52 17.13 -0.67 12.49
C VAL A 52 18.15 -1.08 11.43
N HIS A 53 17.96 -2.27 10.87
CA HIS A 53 18.91 -2.90 9.96
C HIS A 53 18.24 -3.26 8.65
N PHE A 54 18.69 -2.61 7.55
CA PHE A 54 18.19 -2.84 6.20
C PHE A 54 19.15 -3.71 5.37
N PRO A 55 18.66 -4.42 4.34
CA PRO A 55 19.51 -5.20 3.44
C PRO A 55 20.44 -4.30 2.62
N SER A 56 21.47 -4.88 2.01
CA SER A 56 22.41 -4.20 1.12
C SER A 56 21.78 -3.75 -0.19
N GLY A 57 22.40 -2.74 -0.83
CA GLY A 57 21.96 -2.20 -2.13
C GLY A 57 20.94 -1.07 -2.03
N LEU A 58 20.68 -0.56 -0.81
CA LEU A 58 19.72 0.51 -0.54
C LEU A 58 20.41 1.81 -0.07
N GLU A 59 21.72 1.92 -0.21
CA GLU A 59 22.54 3.00 0.33
C GLU A 59 22.15 4.37 -0.23
N THR A 60 21.67 4.42 -1.48
CA THR A 60 21.22 5.67 -2.13
C THR A 60 19.93 6.24 -1.54
N ASP A 61 19.13 5.40 -0.87
CA ASP A 61 17.85 5.78 -0.26
C ASP A 61 17.96 6.02 1.25
N ARG A 62 19.17 6.13 1.81
CA ARG A 62 19.41 6.27 3.25
C ARG A 62 18.50 7.31 3.91
N THR A 63 18.41 8.52 3.35
CA THR A 63 17.60 9.60 3.91
C THR A 63 16.11 9.21 4.01
N CYS A 64 15.57 8.59 2.98
CA CYS A 64 14.19 8.08 3.01
C CYS A 64 14.03 6.99 4.07
N LEU A 65 14.97 6.03 4.13
CA LEU A 65 14.92 4.92 5.09
C LEU A 65 15.01 5.41 6.54
N GLU A 66 15.88 6.38 6.84
CA GLU A 66 15.98 6.98 8.18
C GLU A 66 14.68 7.70 8.58
N ALA A 67 14.04 8.39 7.64
CA ALA A 67 12.76 9.01 7.86
C ALA A 67 11.63 7.97 8.05
N LEU A 68 11.64 6.89 7.26
CA LEU A 68 10.70 5.78 7.43
C LEU A 68 10.88 5.06 8.78
N VAL A 69 12.13 4.95 9.27
CA VAL A 69 12.42 4.46 10.63
C VAL A 69 11.78 5.38 11.66
N GLN A 70 11.94 6.70 11.53
CA GLN A 70 11.33 7.64 12.47
C GLN A 70 9.81 7.57 12.44
N ASN A 71 9.20 7.47 11.24
CA ASN A 71 7.77 7.24 11.09
C ASN A 71 7.31 5.98 11.87
N GLN A 72 8.01 4.85 11.72
CA GLN A 72 7.68 3.63 12.48
C GLN A 72 7.82 3.83 13.99
N ILE A 73 8.83 4.57 14.45
CA ILE A 73 9.01 4.88 15.87
C ILE A 73 7.87 5.74 16.41
N ASP A 74 7.39 6.71 15.65
CA ASP A 74 6.27 7.56 16.04
C ASP A 74 4.97 6.76 16.11
N ILE A 75 4.75 5.82 15.17
CA ILE A 75 3.62 4.87 15.22
C ILE A 75 3.69 4.04 16.51
N LEU A 76 4.84 3.43 16.82
CA LEU A 76 5.01 2.64 18.04
C LEU A 76 4.74 3.45 19.31
N ASN A 77 5.26 4.66 19.39
CA ASN A 77 5.01 5.55 20.52
C ASN A 77 3.52 5.85 20.65
N ALA A 78 2.83 6.14 19.55
CA ALA A 78 1.39 6.41 19.57
C ALA A 78 0.58 5.17 19.96
N ASP A 79 0.88 4.00 19.39
CA ASP A 79 0.14 2.76 19.62
C ASP A 79 0.25 2.26 21.06
N PHE A 80 1.46 2.27 21.63
CA PHE A 80 1.67 1.80 23.00
C PHE A 80 1.19 2.78 24.07
N THR A 81 1.03 4.06 23.72
CA THR A 81 0.51 5.08 24.64
C THR A 81 -0.95 5.46 24.38
N ALA A 82 -1.64 4.76 23.48
CA ALA A 82 -3.03 5.04 23.09
C ALA A 82 -3.26 6.48 22.61
N THR A 83 -2.27 7.09 21.95
CA THR A 83 -2.34 8.43 21.36
C THR A 83 -2.43 8.40 19.82
N ASN A 84 -2.54 7.21 19.22
CA ASN A 84 -2.81 7.02 17.80
C ASN A 84 -4.13 7.69 17.39
N SER A 85 -4.18 8.23 16.18
CA SER A 85 -5.31 9.03 15.69
C SER A 85 -6.65 8.29 15.67
N ASP A 86 -6.62 6.97 15.57
CA ASP A 86 -7.77 6.06 15.54
C ASP A 86 -8.16 5.48 16.93
N ALA A 87 -7.40 5.79 17.99
CA ALA A 87 -7.73 5.37 19.37
C ALA A 87 -9.13 5.83 19.82
N ASN A 88 -9.62 6.95 19.28
CA ASN A 88 -10.95 7.48 19.56
C ASN A 88 -12.09 6.57 19.07
N LEU A 89 -11.83 5.64 18.15
CA LEU A 89 -12.79 4.65 17.66
C LEU A 89 -13.22 3.69 18.78
N TRP A 90 -12.43 3.57 19.86
CA TRP A 90 -12.80 2.79 21.04
C TRP A 90 -14.09 3.28 21.68
N SER A 91 -14.37 4.57 21.68
CA SER A 91 -15.61 5.12 22.25
C SER A 91 -16.87 4.54 21.61
N ALA A 92 -16.84 4.24 20.31
CA ALA A 92 -17.95 3.61 19.59
C ALA A 92 -17.98 2.09 19.75
N ALA A 93 -16.81 1.47 19.99
CA ALA A 93 -16.67 0.02 20.12
C ALA A 93 -16.95 -0.48 21.54
N SER A 94 -16.57 0.26 22.57
CA SER A 94 -16.52 -0.16 23.98
C SER A 94 -17.83 -0.77 24.51
N SER A 95 -18.99 -0.33 24.00
CA SER A 95 -20.30 -0.86 24.41
C SER A 95 -20.48 -2.36 24.10
N PHE A 96 -19.71 -2.93 23.18
CA PHE A 96 -19.71 -4.35 22.84
C PHE A 96 -18.81 -5.18 23.76
N TYR A 97 -17.94 -4.54 24.53
CA TYR A 97 -16.86 -5.15 25.31
C TYR A 97 -16.87 -4.68 26.76
N PRO A 98 -17.90 -5.07 27.54
CA PRO A 98 -18.03 -4.61 28.94
C PRO A 98 -16.86 -5.10 29.78
N GLY A 99 -16.24 -4.20 30.53
CA GLY A 99 -15.10 -4.50 31.40
C GLY A 99 -13.72 -4.46 30.71
N VAL A 100 -13.67 -4.19 29.42
CA VAL A 100 -12.41 -3.96 28.68
C VAL A 100 -12.11 -2.47 28.65
N ASN A 101 -10.87 -2.09 28.94
CA ASN A 101 -10.36 -0.73 28.83
C ASN A 101 -9.23 -0.66 27.81
N HIS A 102 -9.08 0.49 27.17
CA HIS A 102 -7.94 0.80 26.34
C HIS A 102 -6.71 1.02 27.21
N GLY A 103 -5.64 0.25 26.99
CA GLY A 103 -4.43 0.31 27.78
C GLY A 103 -3.43 1.35 27.29
N THR A 104 -2.58 1.80 28.21
CA THR A 104 -1.43 2.67 27.94
C THR A 104 -0.19 2.14 28.63
N ALA A 105 0.94 2.05 27.94
CA ALA A 105 2.21 1.61 28.51
C ALA A 105 3.13 2.81 28.80
N ASP A 106 3.87 2.73 29.92
CA ASP A 106 4.82 3.77 30.36
C ASP A 106 6.19 3.63 29.68
N ILE A 107 6.22 3.71 28.33
CA ILE A 107 7.43 3.54 27.53
C ILE A 107 7.57 4.62 26.47
N LYS A 108 8.81 4.82 26.01
CA LYS A 108 9.10 5.66 24.86
C LYS A 108 10.22 5.05 24.02
N PHE A 109 9.90 4.79 22.74
CA PHE A 109 10.89 4.35 21.77
C PHE A 109 11.64 5.55 21.20
N CYS A 110 12.97 5.45 21.10
CA CYS A 110 13.81 6.49 20.52
C CYS A 110 14.90 5.83 19.67
N ILE A 111 15.15 6.35 18.47
CA ILE A 111 16.27 5.90 17.67
C ILE A 111 17.56 6.25 18.41
N ALA A 112 18.46 5.26 18.55
CA ALA A 112 19.77 5.53 19.12
C ALA A 112 20.58 6.45 18.18
N THR A 113 21.19 7.48 18.74
CA THR A 113 22.01 8.45 17.98
C THR A 113 23.45 8.55 18.50
N SER A 114 23.75 7.86 19.59
CA SER A 114 25.07 7.90 20.20
C SER A 114 25.40 6.55 20.85
N ASN A 115 26.68 6.35 21.14
CA ASN A 115 27.21 5.15 21.80
C ASN A 115 26.84 3.82 21.08
N HIS A 116 26.54 3.89 19.78
CA HIS A 116 26.28 2.71 18.96
C HIS A 116 27.56 2.05 18.45
N PRO A 117 27.51 0.81 17.94
CA PRO A 117 28.67 0.11 17.43
C PRO A 117 29.36 0.89 16.30
N SER A 118 30.67 0.98 16.30
CA SER A 118 31.45 1.64 15.26
C SER A 118 31.96 0.65 14.21
N GLY A 119 32.12 1.11 12.97
CA GLY A 119 32.74 0.33 11.88
C GLY A 119 31.86 -0.76 11.27
N LEU A 120 30.56 -0.78 11.57
CA LEU A 120 29.60 -1.73 11.01
C LEU A 120 28.93 -1.20 9.74
N ASP A 121 28.81 0.11 9.62
CA ASP A 121 28.31 0.85 8.47
C ASP A 121 29.09 2.17 8.40
N ALA A 122 29.47 2.61 7.21
CA ALA A 122 30.31 3.81 7.03
C ALA A 122 29.59 5.10 7.48
N GLU A 123 28.26 5.12 7.41
CA GLU A 123 27.42 6.26 7.77
C GLU A 123 26.94 6.21 9.24
N LEU A 124 27.23 5.14 9.95
CA LEU A 124 26.89 4.98 11.36
C LEU A 124 27.88 5.75 12.26
N LEU A 125 27.76 7.06 12.25
CA LEU A 125 28.61 7.99 13.00
C LEU A 125 27.88 8.49 14.25
N GLU A 126 28.65 8.89 15.29
CA GLU A 126 28.08 9.53 16.47
C GLU A 126 27.25 10.77 16.10
N GLY A 127 26.02 10.82 16.56
CA GLY A 127 25.03 11.84 16.23
C GLY A 127 24.04 11.40 15.14
N ASN A 128 24.38 10.41 14.33
CA ASN A 128 23.48 9.86 13.31
C ASN A 128 22.54 8.81 13.89
N PRO A 129 21.37 8.60 13.30
CA PRO A 129 20.46 7.51 13.67
C PRO A 129 21.12 6.13 13.56
N ALA A 130 20.81 5.24 14.49
CA ALA A 130 21.28 3.84 14.47
C ALA A 130 20.55 3.04 13.38
N VAL A 131 20.79 3.41 12.14
CA VAL A 131 20.27 2.77 10.93
C VAL A 131 21.43 2.21 10.13
N THR A 132 21.45 0.89 9.90
CA THR A 132 22.46 0.24 9.07
C THR A 132 21.88 -0.25 7.77
N ILE A 133 22.63 -0.13 6.67
CA ILE A 133 22.29 -0.65 5.37
C ILE A 133 23.38 -1.63 4.94
N GLY A 134 23.00 -2.86 4.57
CA GLY A 134 23.93 -3.89 4.16
C GLY A 134 24.67 -4.60 5.30
N TYR A 135 24.42 -4.23 6.54
CA TYR A 135 24.96 -4.95 7.69
C TYR A 135 24.30 -6.33 7.84
N ASN A 136 25.10 -7.38 7.89
CA ASN A 136 24.61 -8.74 8.04
C ASN A 136 24.35 -9.04 9.54
N PHE A 137 23.22 -8.53 10.06
CA PHE A 137 22.83 -8.68 11.44
C PHE A 137 22.85 -10.15 11.88
N GLY A 138 23.56 -10.43 12.96
CA GLY A 138 23.67 -11.77 13.55
C GLY A 138 24.17 -12.85 12.58
N ASN A 139 24.86 -12.52 11.49
CA ASN A 139 25.19 -13.44 10.41
C ASN A 139 23.96 -14.17 9.84
N GLY A 140 22.83 -13.45 9.73
CA GLY A 140 21.56 -13.98 9.28
C GLY A 140 20.68 -14.59 10.38
N ASN A 141 21.16 -14.64 11.63
CA ASN A 141 20.36 -15.04 12.79
C ASN A 141 19.61 -13.85 13.39
N ASN A 142 18.68 -14.13 14.31
CA ASN A 142 17.86 -13.11 14.96
C ASN A 142 18.52 -12.46 16.20
N ARG A 143 19.81 -12.64 16.41
CA ARG A 143 20.55 -12.03 17.54
C ARG A 143 21.95 -11.62 17.13
N ASP A 144 22.38 -10.45 17.59
CA ASP A 144 23.71 -9.92 17.34
C ASP A 144 24.31 -9.28 18.61
N PRO A 145 25.42 -9.81 19.14
CA PRO A 145 26.07 -9.27 20.34
C PRO A 145 26.55 -7.82 20.20
N ASN A 146 26.84 -7.35 18.97
CA ASN A 146 27.24 -5.96 18.74
C ASN A 146 26.09 -4.99 19.06
N TRP A 147 24.86 -5.43 18.85
CA TRP A 147 23.64 -4.67 19.10
C TRP A 147 22.92 -5.08 20.39
N SER A 148 23.67 -5.64 21.33
CA SER A 148 23.18 -5.92 22.68
C SER A 148 22.78 -4.62 23.40
N GLY A 149 21.63 -4.65 24.05
CA GLY A 149 21.06 -3.50 24.77
C GLY A 149 20.19 -2.55 23.91
N TYR A 150 19.97 -2.88 22.66
CA TYR A 150 19.05 -2.16 21.77
C TYR A 150 17.81 -2.99 21.47
N MET A 151 16.69 -2.31 21.20
CA MET A 151 15.58 -2.91 20.50
C MET A 151 15.91 -2.92 19.02
N ASN A 152 16.18 -4.09 18.47
CA ASN A 152 16.64 -4.26 17.10
C ASN A 152 15.49 -4.64 16.17
N PHE A 153 15.32 -3.91 15.07
CA PHE A 153 14.45 -4.28 13.96
C PHE A 153 15.29 -4.68 12.74
N VAL A 154 15.04 -5.86 12.19
CA VAL A 154 15.67 -6.32 10.96
C VAL A 154 14.64 -6.35 9.86
N VAL A 155 14.74 -5.41 8.92
CA VAL A 155 13.85 -5.31 7.76
C VAL A 155 14.44 -6.15 6.64
N LYS A 156 13.74 -7.21 6.22
CA LYS A 156 14.24 -8.15 5.23
C LYS A 156 13.09 -8.86 4.49
N ASN A 157 13.40 -9.53 3.39
CA ASN A 157 12.42 -10.33 2.67
C ASN A 157 12.11 -11.62 3.46
N LEU A 158 10.90 -11.69 4.04
CA LEU A 158 10.37 -12.87 4.73
C LEU A 158 9.48 -13.76 3.83
N GLY A 159 9.46 -13.50 2.53
CA GLY A 159 8.56 -14.17 1.60
C GLY A 159 7.15 -13.55 1.58
N ALA A 160 6.26 -14.11 0.75
CA ALA A 160 4.96 -13.51 0.46
C ALA A 160 3.92 -13.68 1.59
N SER A 161 4.09 -14.64 2.48
CA SER A 161 3.09 -15.03 3.49
C SER A 161 3.37 -14.54 4.90
N LEU A 162 4.58 -14.05 5.18
CA LEU A 162 4.98 -13.64 6.52
C LEU A 162 5.27 -12.14 6.54
N LEU A 163 4.56 -11.38 7.38
CA LEU A 163 4.72 -9.94 7.54
C LEU A 163 5.81 -9.60 8.56
N GLY A 164 5.89 -10.36 9.63
CA GLY A 164 6.87 -10.20 10.68
C GLY A 164 7.04 -11.48 11.49
N GLN A 165 8.06 -11.51 12.32
CA GLN A 165 8.24 -12.54 13.34
C GLN A 165 9.07 -12.02 14.51
N SER A 166 8.71 -12.46 15.70
CA SER A 166 9.33 -12.06 16.95
C SER A 166 9.45 -13.23 17.92
N PRO A 167 10.46 -13.27 18.79
CA PRO A 167 10.42 -14.15 19.96
C PRO A 167 9.27 -13.75 20.89
N LEU A 168 8.62 -14.73 21.51
CA LEU A 168 7.70 -14.47 22.60
C LEU A 168 8.51 -14.27 23.89
N GLY A 169 8.56 -13.02 24.37
CA GLY A 169 9.42 -12.65 25.47
C GLY A 169 10.90 -12.60 25.08
N GLY A 170 11.25 -11.59 24.27
CA GLY A 170 12.61 -11.39 23.76
C GLY A 170 13.59 -10.81 24.78
N SER A 171 14.89 -10.91 24.47
CA SER A 171 16.00 -10.44 25.30
C SER A 171 16.84 -9.38 24.58
N VAL A 172 16.91 -8.18 25.14
CA VAL A 172 17.77 -7.10 24.61
C VAL A 172 19.25 -7.31 24.97
N SER A 173 19.55 -7.96 26.09
CA SER A 173 20.92 -8.29 26.49
C SER A 173 21.58 -9.29 25.54
N ALA A 174 20.78 -10.15 24.90
CA ALA A 174 21.24 -11.06 23.86
C ALA A 174 21.36 -10.41 22.48
N GLY A 175 20.95 -9.14 22.32
CA GLY A 175 20.90 -8.45 21.03
C GLY A 175 19.89 -9.08 20.07
N GLN A 176 18.76 -9.59 20.59
CA GLN A 176 17.71 -10.16 19.72
C GLN A 176 16.99 -9.09 18.90
N SER A 177 16.43 -9.51 17.78
CA SER A 177 15.68 -8.64 16.87
C SER A 177 14.24 -9.09 16.69
N VAL A 178 13.41 -8.13 16.32
CA VAL A 178 12.14 -8.32 15.62
C VAL A 178 12.41 -8.24 14.12
N GLU A 179 11.95 -9.23 13.37
CA GLU A 179 12.15 -9.30 11.93
C GLU A 179 10.87 -8.88 11.19
N ILE A 180 10.98 -7.95 10.26
CA ILE A 180 9.84 -7.36 9.54
C ILE A 180 10.06 -7.49 8.04
N ASN A 181 8.98 -7.83 7.31
CA ASN A 181 9.03 -7.90 5.86
C ASN A 181 9.19 -6.50 5.25
N LEU A 182 9.89 -6.41 4.12
CA LEU A 182 10.09 -5.18 3.34
C LEU A 182 8.80 -4.40 3.07
N ASN A 183 7.67 -5.09 2.96
CA ASN A 183 6.37 -4.52 2.64
C ASN A 183 5.43 -4.37 3.85
N ALA A 184 5.98 -4.31 5.07
CA ALA A 184 5.21 -4.19 6.31
C ALA A 184 5.91 -3.30 7.37
N PHE A 185 6.90 -2.49 6.97
CA PHE A 185 7.64 -1.59 7.83
C PHE A 185 7.32 -0.13 7.51
N GLY A 186 6.90 0.64 8.49
CA GLY A 186 6.48 2.04 8.32
C GLY A 186 5.04 2.18 7.82
N SER A 187 4.69 3.37 7.37
CA SER A 187 3.37 3.70 6.81
C SER A 187 3.49 4.55 5.55
N GLY A 188 2.34 4.76 4.87
CA GLY A 188 2.25 5.58 3.66
C GLY A 188 2.94 4.93 2.45
N SER A 189 3.51 5.75 1.59
CA SER A 189 4.17 5.31 0.34
C SER A 189 5.51 4.60 0.57
N GLY A 190 6.05 4.64 1.79
CA GLY A 190 7.36 4.03 2.07
C GLY A 190 8.51 4.66 1.27
N CYS A 191 9.52 3.85 0.96
CA CYS A 191 10.67 4.23 0.13
C CYS A 191 10.67 3.41 -1.16
N SER A 192 10.03 3.94 -2.21
CA SER A 192 9.84 3.23 -3.48
C SER A 192 11.17 2.89 -4.19
N GLY A 193 12.17 3.79 -4.11
CA GLY A 193 13.50 3.58 -4.67
C GLY A 193 14.22 2.35 -4.13
N SER A 194 14.00 2.03 -2.85
CA SER A 194 14.56 0.84 -2.18
C SER A 194 13.63 -0.37 -2.20
N GLY A 195 12.39 -0.23 -2.66
CA GLY A 195 11.39 -1.29 -2.62
C GLY A 195 10.89 -1.60 -1.19
N ILE A 196 11.16 -0.72 -0.21
CA ILE A 196 10.61 -0.79 1.13
C ILE A 196 9.28 -0.03 1.14
N VAL A 197 8.24 -0.69 0.66
CA VAL A 197 6.91 -0.07 0.47
C VAL A 197 5.87 -0.87 1.24
N PRO A 198 5.23 -0.30 2.26
CA PRO A 198 4.12 -0.93 2.96
C PRO A 198 2.99 -1.28 1.99
N ARG A 199 2.54 -2.52 1.98
CA ARG A 199 1.49 -2.94 1.06
C ARG A 199 0.11 -2.68 1.65
N ALA A 200 -0.86 -2.36 0.80
CA ALA A 200 -2.25 -2.17 1.17
C ALA A 200 -2.76 -3.25 2.15
N ARG A 201 -3.49 -2.84 3.18
CA ARG A 201 -3.97 -3.56 4.37
C ARG A 201 -2.96 -3.67 5.51
N PHE A 202 -1.66 -3.46 5.29
CA PHE A 202 -0.57 -3.54 6.26
C PHE A 202 0.36 -2.33 6.09
N ASP A 203 -0.24 -1.16 5.88
CA ASP A 203 0.40 0.09 5.48
C ASP A 203 0.31 1.21 6.53
N LEU A 204 -0.09 0.87 7.76
CA LEU A 204 -0.09 1.79 8.90
C LEU A 204 0.95 1.44 9.99
N GLY A 205 1.89 0.53 9.67
CA GLY A 205 3.00 0.14 10.57
C GLY A 205 2.60 -0.76 11.74
N ARG A 206 1.36 -1.30 11.74
CA ARG A 206 0.82 -2.10 12.85
C ARG A 206 1.44 -3.49 12.96
N THR A 207 2.06 -3.99 11.91
CA THR A 207 2.83 -5.23 11.96
C THR A 207 3.96 -5.13 12.98
N VAL A 208 4.70 -4.02 13.03
CA VAL A 208 5.78 -3.83 14.02
C VAL A 208 5.22 -3.74 15.44
N THR A 209 4.08 -3.08 15.62
CA THR A 209 3.35 -3.01 16.91
C THR A 209 2.95 -4.41 17.39
N HIS A 210 2.40 -5.25 16.49
CA HIS A 210 2.05 -6.65 16.76
C HIS A 210 3.26 -7.47 17.20
N GLU A 211 4.33 -7.43 16.41
CA GLU A 211 5.54 -8.22 16.70
C GLU A 211 6.24 -7.77 18.00
N LEU A 212 6.22 -6.46 18.30
CA LEU A 212 6.69 -5.97 19.59
C LEU A 212 5.81 -6.42 20.76
N GLY A 213 4.51 -6.55 20.56
CA GLY A 213 3.64 -7.19 21.56
C GLY A 213 4.17 -8.57 21.94
N HIS A 214 4.56 -9.38 20.96
CA HIS A 214 5.20 -10.70 21.22
C HIS A 214 6.55 -10.57 21.92
N PHE A 215 7.40 -9.63 21.47
CA PHE A 215 8.69 -9.40 22.11
C PHE A 215 8.52 -9.07 23.60
N TYR A 216 7.45 -8.35 23.94
CA TYR A 216 7.08 -8.04 25.33
C TYR A 216 6.11 -9.04 25.96
N ASN A 217 6.12 -10.28 25.46
CA ASN A 217 5.45 -11.45 26.04
C ASN A 217 3.93 -11.51 25.88
N LEU A 218 3.32 -10.73 24.98
CA LEU A 218 1.93 -10.89 24.64
C LEU A 218 1.73 -12.04 23.65
N LYS A 219 0.70 -12.85 23.89
CA LYS A 219 0.25 -13.87 22.95
C LYS A 219 -0.84 -13.30 22.03
N HIS A 220 -1.16 -14.04 20.97
CA HIS A 220 -2.35 -13.73 20.17
C HIS A 220 -3.63 -13.89 20.99
N THR A 221 -4.63 -13.07 20.76
CA THR A 221 -5.97 -13.17 21.36
C THR A 221 -6.69 -14.49 21.03
N PHE A 222 -6.27 -15.18 19.96
CA PHE A 222 -6.76 -16.51 19.54
C PHE A 222 -5.83 -17.66 19.96
N SER A 223 -4.85 -17.43 20.84
CA SER A 223 -3.91 -18.46 21.29
C SER A 223 -4.62 -19.54 22.09
N GLY A 224 -4.47 -20.80 21.62
CA GLY A 224 -5.10 -21.97 22.25
C GLY A 224 -6.54 -22.19 21.88
N SER A 225 -7.09 -21.40 20.97
CA SER A 225 -8.49 -21.48 20.54
C SER A 225 -9.45 -21.34 21.75
N CYS A 226 -10.58 -22.04 21.78
CA CYS A 226 -11.49 -22.02 22.93
C CYS A 226 -11.06 -22.92 24.11
N GLY A 227 -9.89 -23.57 24.03
CA GLY A 227 -9.41 -24.51 25.07
C GLY A 227 -8.47 -23.90 26.09
N THR A 228 -7.70 -22.89 25.70
CA THR A 228 -6.80 -22.11 26.57
C THR A 228 -6.85 -20.66 26.12
N ASP A 229 -6.50 -19.73 27.00
CA ASP A 229 -6.49 -18.30 26.70
C ASP A 229 -5.06 -17.74 26.56
N ASP A 230 -4.96 -16.47 26.21
CA ASP A 230 -3.72 -15.73 26.19
C ASP A 230 -3.19 -15.42 27.60
N GLY A 231 -4.01 -15.62 28.62
CA GLY A 231 -3.71 -15.42 30.05
C GLY A 231 -4.25 -14.11 30.62
N LEU A 232 -5.09 -13.39 29.86
CA LEU A 232 -5.64 -12.08 30.24
C LEU A 232 -7.16 -12.13 30.27
N SER A 233 -7.73 -11.59 31.36
CA SER A 233 -9.19 -11.61 31.58
C SER A 233 -9.96 -10.57 30.77
N ASP A 234 -9.28 -9.55 30.23
CA ASP A 234 -9.84 -8.46 29.44
C ASP A 234 -9.66 -8.66 27.93
N THR A 235 -9.11 -9.79 27.50
CA THR A 235 -9.07 -10.26 26.11
C THR A 235 -9.99 -11.47 25.93
N PRO A 236 -11.21 -11.31 25.43
CA PRO A 236 -12.14 -12.43 25.24
C PRO A 236 -11.56 -13.51 24.34
N ASN A 237 -11.63 -14.76 24.80
CA ASN A 237 -11.14 -15.92 24.06
C ASN A 237 -11.86 -16.11 22.74
N ILE A 238 -11.12 -16.37 21.67
CA ILE A 238 -11.66 -16.61 20.32
C ILE A 238 -11.06 -17.88 19.70
N SER A 239 -11.85 -18.53 18.84
CA SER A 239 -11.49 -19.84 18.29
C SER A 239 -10.38 -19.79 17.24
N SER A 240 -10.23 -18.69 16.55
CA SER A 240 -9.26 -18.46 15.46
C SER A 240 -9.02 -16.97 15.24
N SER A 241 -7.94 -16.63 14.54
CA SER A 241 -7.67 -15.26 14.10
C SER A 241 -8.78 -14.69 13.24
N ASN A 242 -8.97 -13.39 13.32
CA ASN A 242 -9.82 -12.64 12.40
C ASN A 242 -8.98 -12.06 11.27
N GLY A 243 -9.61 -11.79 10.14
CA GLY A 243 -9.01 -11.13 8.98
C GLY A 243 -9.90 -10.02 8.46
N SER A 244 -9.40 -9.25 7.50
CA SER A 244 -10.11 -8.08 6.97
C SER A 244 -10.45 -7.06 8.07
N CYS A 245 -11.62 -6.43 8.02
CA CYS A 245 -12.10 -5.45 9.01
C CYS A 245 -13.51 -5.82 9.50
N PRO A 246 -13.63 -6.75 10.44
CA PRO A 246 -14.94 -7.09 11.02
C PRO A 246 -15.55 -5.90 11.76
N SER A 247 -16.86 -5.72 11.65
CA SER A 247 -17.55 -4.68 12.42
C SER A 247 -17.49 -4.99 13.93
N ASN A 248 -17.45 -3.93 14.75
CA ASN A 248 -17.41 -4.05 16.21
C ASN A 248 -18.54 -4.96 16.73
N GLY A 249 -18.20 -5.93 17.58
CA GLY A 249 -19.15 -6.86 18.17
C GLY A 249 -19.78 -7.88 17.22
N SER A 250 -19.34 -7.96 15.94
CA SER A 250 -19.89 -8.90 14.96
C SER A 250 -19.38 -10.33 15.12
N VAL A 251 -18.16 -10.50 15.64
CA VAL A 251 -17.53 -11.82 15.82
C VAL A 251 -17.78 -12.30 17.26
N ALA A 252 -18.25 -13.56 17.39
CA ALA A 252 -18.50 -14.17 18.70
C ALA A 252 -17.19 -14.63 19.37
N GLY A 253 -17.09 -14.43 20.67
CA GLY A 253 -16.10 -15.08 21.53
C GLY A 253 -16.44 -16.55 21.81
N CYS A 254 -15.56 -17.24 22.52
CA CYS A 254 -15.76 -18.63 22.93
C CYS A 254 -16.82 -18.78 24.02
N VAL A 255 -17.01 -17.78 24.86
CA VAL A 255 -18.05 -17.76 25.87
C VAL A 255 -19.31 -17.10 25.31
N ASN A 256 -20.47 -17.69 25.60
CA ASN A 256 -21.74 -17.19 25.10
C ASN A 256 -22.01 -15.75 25.59
N GLY A 257 -22.21 -14.84 24.63
CA GLY A 257 -22.41 -13.40 24.87
C GLY A 257 -21.16 -12.55 24.74
N GLU A 258 -19.96 -13.12 24.84
CA GLU A 258 -18.71 -12.42 24.57
C GLU A 258 -18.47 -12.18 23.09
N LYS A 259 -17.69 -11.15 22.79
CA LYS A 259 -17.32 -10.75 21.43
C LYS A 259 -15.81 -10.74 21.26
N ALA A 260 -15.35 -11.14 20.09
CA ALA A 260 -13.95 -11.04 19.70
C ALA A 260 -13.51 -9.58 19.65
N LEU A 261 -12.37 -9.27 20.27
CA LEU A 261 -11.78 -7.93 20.28
C LEU A 261 -10.99 -7.71 18.97
N THR A 262 -11.72 -7.58 17.87
CA THR A 262 -11.15 -7.55 16.51
C THR A 262 -10.29 -6.33 16.21
N MET A 263 -10.32 -5.28 17.04
CA MET A 263 -9.46 -4.09 16.91
C MET A 263 -8.16 -4.20 17.69
N ASN A 264 -7.89 -5.33 18.31
CA ASN A 264 -6.69 -5.54 19.12
C ASN A 264 -5.45 -5.77 18.24
N TYR A 265 -4.32 -5.15 18.58
CA TYR A 265 -3.07 -5.34 17.84
C TYR A 265 -2.58 -6.80 17.82
N MET A 266 -3.01 -7.65 18.75
CA MET A 266 -2.61 -9.07 18.80
C MET A 266 -3.55 -10.00 18.01
N ASP A 267 -4.44 -9.48 17.16
CA ASP A 267 -5.22 -10.23 16.15
C ASP A 267 -4.59 -10.05 14.75
N TYR A 268 -5.24 -10.58 13.69
CA TYR A 268 -4.74 -10.60 12.30
C TYR A 268 -5.63 -9.80 11.33
N VAL A 269 -6.35 -8.80 11.83
CA VAL A 269 -7.13 -7.90 10.99
C VAL A 269 -6.22 -6.93 10.22
N ASN A 270 -6.78 -6.20 9.25
CA ASN A 270 -6.04 -5.17 8.53
C ASN A 270 -5.64 -4.02 9.46
N ASP A 271 -4.52 -3.38 9.20
CA ASP A 271 -3.98 -2.27 10.01
C ASP A 271 -5.03 -1.18 10.30
N ALA A 272 -5.83 -0.80 9.29
CA ALA A 272 -6.89 0.21 9.44
C ALA A 272 -7.98 -0.14 10.46
N CYS A 273 -8.00 -1.35 11.00
CA CYS A 273 -9.03 -1.85 11.89
C CYS A 273 -8.48 -2.26 13.25
N MET A 274 -7.17 -2.26 13.45
CA MET A 274 -6.53 -2.51 14.74
C MET A 274 -5.98 -1.19 15.30
N PHE A 275 -6.37 -0.86 16.51
CA PHE A 275 -6.04 0.44 17.08
C PHE A 275 -5.82 0.43 18.60
N MET A 276 -5.75 -0.75 19.24
CA MET A 276 -5.61 -0.80 20.69
C MET A 276 -4.89 -2.05 21.23
N PHE A 277 -4.23 -1.87 22.34
CA PHE A 277 -4.02 -2.89 23.37
C PHE A 277 -5.04 -2.72 24.49
N THR A 278 -5.35 -3.77 25.24
CA THR A 278 -6.13 -3.68 26.47
C THR A 278 -5.27 -3.23 27.66
N GLU A 279 -5.92 -2.80 28.74
CA GLU A 279 -5.24 -2.45 29.99
C GLU A 279 -4.40 -3.62 30.52
N GLY A 280 -4.94 -4.85 30.54
CA GLY A 280 -4.20 -6.05 30.94
C GLY A 280 -3.02 -6.35 30.04
N GLN A 281 -3.13 -6.12 28.72
CA GLN A 281 -1.99 -6.27 27.81
C GLN A 281 -0.88 -5.27 28.10
N THR A 282 -1.20 -4.00 28.35
CA THR A 282 -0.18 -2.98 28.68
C THR A 282 0.43 -3.20 30.06
N GLU A 283 -0.31 -3.74 31.03
CA GLU A 283 0.28 -4.19 32.31
C GLU A 283 1.33 -5.31 32.12
N VAL A 284 1.07 -6.26 31.22
CA VAL A 284 2.05 -7.29 30.85
C VAL A 284 3.27 -6.65 30.17
N VAL A 285 3.08 -5.73 29.24
CA VAL A 285 4.16 -5.00 28.56
C VAL A 285 5.04 -4.26 29.58
N ASP A 286 4.43 -3.48 30.47
CA ASP A 286 5.15 -2.70 31.50
C ASP A 286 5.91 -3.61 32.49
N ALA A 287 5.28 -4.70 32.91
CA ALA A 287 5.94 -5.69 33.76
C ALA A 287 7.13 -6.33 33.04
N TYR A 288 6.98 -6.69 31.76
CA TYR A 288 8.06 -7.28 30.97
C TYR A 288 9.22 -6.32 30.76
N ILE A 289 8.93 -5.10 30.30
CA ILE A 289 9.93 -4.06 30.06
C ILE A 289 10.67 -3.67 31.35
N SER A 290 10.00 -3.70 32.51
CA SER A 290 10.67 -3.46 33.80
C SER A 290 11.80 -4.46 34.07
N THR A 291 11.69 -5.69 33.56
CA THR A 291 12.75 -6.70 33.67
C THR A 291 13.90 -6.49 32.69
N LEU A 292 13.66 -5.72 31.61
CA LEU A 292 14.64 -5.37 30.59
C LEU A 292 15.32 -4.02 30.86
N GLN A 293 14.75 -3.17 31.72
CA GLN A 293 15.17 -1.77 31.91
C GLN A 293 16.68 -1.62 32.14
N ASN A 294 17.27 -2.44 32.98
CA ASN A 294 18.70 -2.40 33.29
C ASN A 294 19.57 -3.08 32.21
N GLN A 295 18.98 -3.65 31.19
CA GLN A 295 19.66 -4.28 30.06
C GLN A 295 19.76 -3.34 28.86
N PHE A 296 18.96 -2.26 28.81
CA PHE A 296 19.12 -1.27 27.78
C PHE A 296 20.46 -0.54 27.90
N LYS A 297 21.10 -0.33 26.76
CA LYS A 297 22.39 0.37 26.71
C LYS A 297 22.21 1.84 27.09
N PRO A 298 22.93 2.34 28.10
CA PRO A 298 22.75 3.72 28.54
C PRO A 298 23.40 4.71 27.58
N ASN A 299 22.98 5.97 27.65
CA ASN A 299 23.54 7.11 26.89
C ASN A 299 23.52 6.92 25.36
N THR A 300 22.49 6.24 24.85
CA THR A 300 22.35 5.94 23.42
C THR A 300 21.39 6.88 22.71
N THR A 301 20.49 7.54 23.45
CA THR A 301 19.47 8.41 22.88
C THR A 301 19.45 9.77 23.57
N SER A 302 19.39 10.83 22.81
CA SER A 302 18.61 11.99 23.19
C SER A 302 17.31 11.86 22.37
N CYS A 303 16.20 11.43 22.96
CA CYS A 303 14.93 11.54 22.23
C CYS A 303 14.83 12.96 21.69
N GLY A 304 15.11 13.16 20.38
CA GLY A 304 15.43 14.45 19.78
C GLY A 304 14.34 15.50 20.01
N THR A 305 14.65 16.75 19.75
CA THR A 305 13.66 17.83 19.70
C THR A 305 12.58 17.48 18.68
N ALA A 306 11.32 17.78 19.02
CA ALA A 306 10.21 17.66 18.08
C ALA A 306 10.55 18.39 16.77
N SER A 307 10.46 17.72 15.64
CA SER A 307 10.76 18.22 14.30
C SER A 307 9.83 17.60 13.27
N PHE A 308 10.03 17.90 12.00
CA PHE A 308 9.33 17.25 10.89
C PHE A 308 10.28 17.05 9.71
N SER A 309 9.88 16.20 8.77
CA SER A 309 10.58 15.99 7.50
C SER A 309 9.59 15.98 6.34
N VAL A 310 10.04 16.45 5.19
CA VAL A 310 9.31 16.42 3.92
C VAL A 310 10.22 15.80 2.86
N TRP A 311 9.68 14.87 2.05
CA TRP A 311 10.38 14.32 0.90
C TRP A 311 9.43 13.92 -0.23
N PRO A 312 9.89 13.98 -1.48
CA PRO A 312 9.10 13.61 -2.64
C PRO A 312 9.07 12.08 -2.82
N VAL A 313 7.97 11.55 -3.34
CA VAL A 313 7.90 10.18 -3.84
C VAL A 313 8.84 10.00 -5.03
N ASN A 314 8.82 10.98 -5.94
CA ASN A 314 9.78 11.12 -7.03
C ASN A 314 10.31 12.56 -7.05
N SER A 315 11.62 12.73 -7.04
CA SER A 315 12.25 14.05 -7.05
C SER A 315 12.37 14.66 -8.45
N SER A 316 12.03 13.92 -9.50
CA SER A 316 12.09 14.39 -10.89
C SER A 316 10.85 13.96 -11.66
N TYR A 317 10.37 14.83 -12.53
CA TYR A 317 9.26 14.59 -13.44
C TYR A 317 9.65 15.10 -14.83
N ARG A 318 9.49 14.26 -15.86
CA ARG A 318 9.75 14.62 -17.26
C ARG A 318 8.45 14.61 -18.01
N THR A 319 8.15 15.66 -18.77
CA THR A 319 6.90 15.79 -19.50
C THR A 319 7.03 16.64 -20.78
N CYS A 320 6.19 16.36 -21.76
CA CYS A 320 5.87 17.23 -22.90
C CYS A 320 4.42 17.73 -22.85
N GLY A 321 3.70 17.40 -21.76
CA GLY A 321 2.32 17.82 -21.54
C GLY A 321 2.21 19.16 -20.83
N ASN A 322 0.97 19.57 -20.56
CA ASN A 322 0.65 20.85 -19.91
C ASN A 322 0.61 20.77 -18.37
N GLU A 323 0.80 19.57 -17.79
CA GLU A 323 0.68 19.35 -16.36
C GLU A 323 1.78 18.41 -15.86
N ALA A 324 2.26 18.66 -14.65
CA ALA A 324 3.15 17.78 -13.90
C ALA A 324 2.75 17.79 -12.43
N THR A 325 2.63 16.60 -11.83
CA THR A 325 2.30 16.44 -10.41
C THR A 325 3.42 15.71 -9.68
N PHE A 326 3.90 16.29 -8.60
CA PHE A 326 4.83 15.68 -7.66
C PHE A 326 4.09 15.32 -6.38
N ASP A 327 4.15 14.05 -6.01
CA ASP A 327 3.65 13.57 -4.72
C ASP A 327 4.74 13.68 -3.66
N LEU A 328 4.38 14.19 -2.49
CA LEU A 328 5.29 14.42 -1.37
C LEU A 328 4.70 13.84 -0.08
N ASN A 329 5.60 13.37 0.77
CA ASN A 329 5.25 12.86 2.09
C ASN A 329 5.72 13.84 3.16
N TYR A 330 4.92 13.96 4.21
CA TYR A 330 5.24 14.70 5.43
C TYR A 330 5.20 13.76 6.63
N PHE A 331 6.18 13.88 7.53
CA PHE A 331 6.22 13.15 8.80
C PHE A 331 6.62 14.05 9.94
N ALA A 332 5.80 14.02 10.99
CA ALA A 332 6.16 14.60 12.29
C ALA A 332 7.12 13.69 13.04
N VAL A 333 8.16 14.25 13.60
CA VAL A 333 9.28 13.56 14.27
C VAL A 333 9.27 13.92 15.75
N ASN A 334 9.46 12.94 16.63
CA ASN A 334 9.54 13.13 18.08
C ASN A 334 8.33 13.85 18.70
N GLY A 335 7.11 13.56 18.18
CA GLY A 335 5.88 14.14 18.70
C GLY A 335 5.67 15.60 18.34
N TYR A 336 6.21 16.04 17.21
CA TYR A 336 5.90 17.37 16.66
C TYR A 336 4.40 17.46 16.37
N ASN A 337 3.74 18.51 16.88
CA ASN A 337 2.28 18.67 16.81
C ASN A 337 1.84 20.10 16.48
N SER A 338 2.74 20.91 15.94
CA SER A 338 2.41 22.27 15.49
C SER A 338 2.07 22.25 14.01
N THR A 339 1.20 23.16 13.57
CA THR A 339 0.89 23.38 12.15
C THR A 339 2.16 23.68 11.36
N VAL A 340 2.29 23.06 10.21
CA VAL A 340 3.35 23.30 9.22
C VAL A 340 2.73 24.01 8.03
N LEU A 341 3.31 25.14 7.62
CA LEU A 341 2.98 25.89 6.41
C LEU A 341 3.84 25.37 5.26
N LEU A 342 3.23 25.14 4.10
CA LEU A 342 3.89 24.74 2.87
C LEU A 342 3.96 25.91 1.90
N GLU A 343 5.14 26.18 1.36
CA GLU A 343 5.37 27.23 0.37
C GLU A 343 6.16 26.67 -0.82
N VAL A 344 5.85 27.15 -2.02
CA VAL A 344 6.58 26.81 -3.25
C VAL A 344 7.36 28.00 -3.74
N SER A 345 8.61 27.79 -4.08
CA SER A 345 9.48 28.79 -4.67
C SER A 345 10.20 28.24 -5.92
N ASN A 346 10.85 29.12 -6.67
CA ASN A 346 11.58 28.78 -7.89
C ASN A 346 10.74 28.11 -9.00
N ALA A 347 9.42 28.14 -8.90
CA ALA A 347 8.57 27.63 -9.99
C ALA A 347 8.84 28.40 -11.29
N PRO A 348 8.77 27.73 -12.47
CA PRO A 348 8.98 28.37 -13.76
C PRO A 348 8.03 29.55 -13.97
N GLN A 349 8.54 30.65 -14.50
CA GLN A 349 7.70 31.82 -14.82
C GLN A 349 6.70 31.46 -15.92
N GLY A 350 5.42 31.59 -15.64
CA GLY A 350 4.33 31.22 -16.54
C GLY A 350 3.56 29.99 -16.04
N ALA A 351 4.18 29.10 -15.30
CA ALA A 351 3.48 27.96 -14.69
C ALA A 351 2.49 28.41 -13.61
N THR A 352 1.38 27.72 -13.51
CA THR A 352 0.45 27.84 -12.39
C THR A 352 0.77 26.75 -11.36
N VAL A 353 0.95 27.15 -10.11
CA VAL A 353 1.35 26.30 -9.00
C VAL A 353 0.15 26.03 -8.10
N THR A 354 -0.14 24.78 -7.81
CA THR A 354 -1.20 24.35 -6.89
C THR A 354 -0.68 23.30 -5.92
N LEU A 355 -0.77 23.56 -4.62
CA LEU A 355 -0.61 22.55 -3.57
C LEU A 355 -1.98 21.95 -3.25
N SER A 356 -2.05 20.63 -3.01
CA SER A 356 -3.28 19.97 -2.56
C SER A 356 -3.73 20.45 -1.18
N GLN A 357 -2.79 20.96 -0.38
CA GLN A 357 -3.01 21.66 0.90
C GLN A 357 -1.83 22.61 1.15
N ASP A 358 -2.10 23.74 1.79
CA ASP A 358 -1.09 24.75 2.14
C ASP A 358 -0.62 24.65 3.60
N THR A 359 -1.29 23.84 4.41
CA THR A 359 -0.95 23.57 5.80
C THR A 359 -1.15 22.12 6.17
N ILE A 360 -0.31 21.61 7.08
CA ILE A 360 -0.42 20.25 7.64
C ILE A 360 -0.52 20.37 9.16
N ASP A 361 -1.60 19.81 9.73
CA ASP A 361 -1.87 19.79 11.17
C ASP A 361 -1.81 18.37 11.78
N SER A 362 -1.36 17.38 11.02
CA SER A 362 -1.32 15.96 11.41
C SER A 362 0.11 15.49 11.71
N SER A 363 0.22 14.31 12.31
CA SER A 363 1.51 13.66 12.59
C SER A 363 2.17 13.07 11.34
N SER A 364 1.39 12.76 10.31
CA SER A 364 1.86 12.31 8.99
C SER A 364 0.81 12.64 7.95
N GLY A 365 1.21 12.70 6.69
CA GLY A 365 0.28 12.94 5.59
C GLY A 365 0.99 13.05 4.26
N ASP A 366 0.22 12.81 3.20
CA ASP A 366 0.66 12.96 1.84
C ASP A 366 0.06 14.24 1.27
N PHE A 367 0.79 14.93 0.43
CA PHE A 367 0.31 16.08 -0.30
C PHE A 367 0.94 16.11 -1.69
N SER A 368 0.37 16.87 -2.59
CA SER A 368 0.89 16.99 -3.95
C SER A 368 1.10 18.44 -4.36
N LEU A 369 2.11 18.63 -5.19
CA LEU A 369 2.38 19.85 -5.93
C LEU A 369 2.05 19.62 -7.40
N THR A 370 1.08 20.34 -7.94
CA THR A 370 0.72 20.31 -9.34
C THR A 370 1.15 21.61 -10.03
N LEU A 371 1.84 21.48 -11.15
CA LEU A 371 2.24 22.56 -12.04
C LEU A 371 1.44 22.45 -13.34
N THR A 372 0.72 23.49 -13.73
CA THR A 372 -0.03 23.57 -15.00
C THR A 372 0.43 24.77 -15.82
N ASN A 373 0.00 24.84 -17.08
CA ASN A 373 0.48 25.83 -18.07
C ASN A 373 1.99 25.73 -18.32
N ILE A 374 2.50 24.50 -18.41
CA ILE A 374 3.92 24.21 -18.59
C ILE A 374 4.30 23.87 -20.03
N ASP A 375 3.36 23.66 -20.92
CA ASP A 375 3.55 23.32 -22.33
C ASP A 375 4.15 24.47 -23.17
N GLU A 376 4.00 25.72 -22.72
CA GLU A 376 4.60 26.89 -23.37
C GLU A 376 5.95 27.29 -22.77
N LEU A 377 6.46 26.56 -21.78
CA LEU A 377 7.76 26.84 -21.18
C LEU A 377 8.91 26.46 -22.12
N ALA A 378 10.04 27.11 -21.93
CA ALA A 378 11.25 26.73 -22.67
C ALA A 378 11.68 25.30 -22.32
N LEU A 379 12.19 24.57 -23.31
CA LEU A 379 12.72 23.21 -23.10
C LEU A 379 13.95 23.27 -22.20
N ALA A 380 13.81 22.85 -20.97
CA ALA A 380 14.86 22.91 -19.95
C ALA A 380 14.48 22.09 -18.73
N ASP A 381 15.47 21.86 -17.87
CA ASP A 381 15.25 21.39 -16.51
C ASP A 381 15.03 22.59 -15.59
N TYR A 382 13.95 22.54 -14.83
CA TYR A 382 13.59 23.54 -13.83
C TYR A 382 13.67 22.93 -12.43
N THR A 383 14.28 23.65 -11.50
CA THR A 383 14.26 23.26 -10.09
C THR A 383 13.13 24.02 -9.39
N VAL A 384 12.18 23.28 -8.81
CA VAL A 384 11.08 23.80 -8.01
C VAL A 384 11.33 23.42 -6.57
N THR A 385 11.30 24.37 -5.65
CA THR A 385 11.58 24.13 -4.22
C THR A 385 10.29 24.18 -3.42
N VAL A 386 9.99 23.13 -2.69
CA VAL A 386 8.93 23.10 -1.68
C VAL A 386 9.57 23.30 -0.31
N THR A 387 9.09 24.29 0.44
CA THR A 387 9.56 24.59 1.79
C THR A 387 8.43 24.42 2.79
N ALA A 388 8.68 23.63 3.82
CA ALA A 388 7.81 23.42 4.95
C ALA A 388 8.34 24.18 6.17
N THR A 389 7.51 25.02 6.82
CA THR A 389 7.91 25.82 7.98
C THR A 389 6.92 25.67 9.13
N GLY A 390 7.41 25.53 10.36
CA GLY A 390 6.56 25.44 11.55
C GLY A 390 7.34 25.48 12.85
N ALA A 391 6.81 26.15 13.88
CA ALA A 391 7.43 26.29 15.21
C ALA A 391 8.91 26.69 15.22
N GLY A 392 9.35 27.49 14.21
CA GLY A 392 10.74 27.94 14.09
C GLY A 392 11.67 26.94 13.38
N LEU A 393 11.14 25.84 12.88
CA LEU A 393 11.84 24.86 12.02
C LEU A 393 11.52 25.13 10.55
N SER A 394 12.43 24.75 9.67
CA SER A 394 12.26 24.85 8.22
C SER A 394 12.97 23.69 7.53
N GLU A 395 12.24 23.01 6.64
CA GLU A 395 12.73 21.94 5.77
C GLU A 395 12.40 22.27 4.33
N SER A 396 13.30 21.99 3.40
CA SER A 396 13.11 22.26 1.97
C SER A 396 13.50 21.05 1.14
N VAL A 397 12.75 20.81 0.06
CA VAL A 397 13.04 19.79 -0.92
C VAL A 397 13.02 20.39 -2.32
N ASP A 398 14.02 20.04 -3.12
CA ASP A 398 14.12 20.43 -4.52
C ASP A 398 13.58 19.34 -5.43
N LEU A 399 12.73 19.74 -6.37
CA LEU A 399 12.10 18.90 -7.37
C LEU A 399 12.57 19.34 -8.75
N THR A 400 12.87 18.39 -9.63
CA THR A 400 13.31 18.68 -11.00
C THR A 400 12.16 18.44 -11.97
N LEU A 401 11.72 19.48 -12.67
CA LEU A 401 10.78 19.41 -13.77
C LEU A 401 11.54 19.54 -15.09
N SER A 402 11.54 18.47 -15.90
CA SER A 402 12.17 18.46 -17.22
C SER A 402 11.10 18.64 -18.30
N ILE A 403 11.08 19.80 -18.93
CA ILE A 403 10.20 20.11 -20.06
C ILE A 403 10.89 19.68 -21.37
N VAL A 404 10.26 18.80 -22.12
CA VAL A 404 10.77 18.28 -23.39
C VAL A 404 9.79 18.56 -24.54
N ASP A 405 10.29 18.56 -25.79
CA ASP A 405 9.50 18.99 -26.95
C ASP A 405 8.38 18.02 -27.30
N SER A 406 8.68 16.72 -27.29
CA SER A 406 7.75 15.65 -27.65
C SER A 406 8.39 14.28 -27.49
N ILE A 407 7.62 13.23 -27.71
CA ILE A 407 8.17 11.92 -27.97
C ILE A 407 9.15 12.00 -29.14
N CYS A 408 10.28 11.33 -29.00
CA CYS A 408 11.36 11.35 -29.99
C CYS A 408 10.89 11.07 -31.42
N ARG A 409 11.43 11.80 -32.39
CA ARG A 409 11.13 11.61 -33.80
C ARG A 409 11.59 10.22 -34.27
N SER A 410 10.76 9.57 -35.08
CA SER A 410 11.04 8.31 -35.73
C SER A 410 10.34 8.24 -37.07
N GLU A 411 11.05 7.79 -38.10
CA GLU A 411 10.47 7.63 -39.44
C GLU A 411 11.25 6.58 -40.25
N GLY A 412 10.53 5.81 -41.05
CA GLY A 412 11.09 4.87 -42.00
C GLY A 412 11.67 5.53 -43.24
N SER A 413 11.73 4.79 -44.36
CA SER A 413 12.15 5.26 -45.67
C SER A 413 11.07 4.96 -46.71
N LEU A 414 10.88 5.87 -47.68
CA LEU A 414 10.00 5.66 -48.84
C LEU A 414 10.67 4.89 -49.97
N GLU A 415 11.96 4.53 -49.85
CA GLU A 415 12.68 3.73 -50.87
C GLU A 415 12.19 2.28 -50.87
N PHE A 416 11.56 1.82 -49.83
CA PHE A 416 11.07 0.45 -49.61
C PHE A 416 9.58 0.42 -49.37
N VAL A 417 8.89 -0.67 -49.72
CA VAL A 417 7.43 -0.81 -49.50
C VAL A 417 7.09 -1.57 -48.20
N THR A 418 8.09 -1.90 -47.40
CA THR A 418 7.89 -2.44 -46.04
C THR A 418 7.01 -1.50 -45.22
N ALA A 419 5.89 -2.01 -44.72
CA ALA A 419 4.86 -1.18 -44.07
C ALA A 419 4.07 -1.95 -43.02
N THR A 420 3.44 -1.21 -42.11
CA THR A 420 2.32 -1.68 -41.29
C THR A 420 1.05 -1.60 -42.16
N THR A 421 0.23 -2.65 -42.18
CA THR A 421 -0.99 -2.72 -43.02
C THR A 421 -2.28 -2.78 -42.20
N ALA A 422 -2.18 -3.11 -40.92
CA ALA A 422 -3.29 -3.02 -39.99
C ALA A 422 -2.80 -2.91 -38.55
N VAL A 423 -3.50 -2.08 -37.77
CA VAL A 423 -3.37 -2.00 -36.31
C VAL A 423 -4.76 -2.13 -35.68
N ILE A 424 -4.92 -3.14 -34.84
CA ILE A 424 -6.18 -3.44 -34.15
C ILE A 424 -5.89 -3.51 -32.65
N PHE A 425 -6.42 -2.55 -31.88
CA PHE A 425 -6.25 -2.50 -30.44
C PHE A 425 -7.49 -1.87 -29.77
N SER A 426 -8.29 -2.66 -29.08
CA SER A 426 -9.59 -2.23 -28.53
C SER A 426 -10.48 -1.59 -29.62
N ASN A 427 -10.74 -0.29 -29.54
CA ASN A 427 -11.54 0.43 -30.57
C ASN A 427 -10.70 0.94 -31.75
N ILE A 428 -9.37 0.95 -31.66
CA ILE A 428 -8.51 1.21 -32.82
C ILE A 428 -8.68 0.05 -33.80
N ASN A 429 -9.10 0.35 -35.01
CA ASN A 429 -9.24 -0.60 -36.12
C ASN A 429 -8.78 0.11 -37.41
N ASN A 430 -7.48 0.38 -37.48
CA ASN A 430 -6.87 0.98 -38.65
C ASN A 430 -6.46 -0.13 -39.63
N LEU A 431 -7.11 -0.19 -40.77
CA LEU A 431 -6.87 -1.18 -41.83
C LEU A 431 -6.34 -0.45 -43.08
N ASP A 432 -5.23 0.28 -42.95
CA ASP A 432 -4.58 0.93 -44.07
C ASP A 432 -3.76 -0.09 -44.88
N ARG A 433 -4.43 -0.78 -45.79
CA ARG A 433 -3.84 -1.77 -46.70
C ARG A 433 -3.32 -1.14 -47.98
N SER A 434 -3.23 0.17 -48.03
CA SER A 434 -2.67 0.89 -49.17
C SER A 434 -1.14 0.83 -49.18
N SER A 435 -0.52 1.19 -50.29
CA SER A 435 0.92 1.36 -50.36
C SER A 435 1.33 2.54 -49.49
N LYS A 436 2.36 2.37 -48.68
CA LYS A 436 2.97 3.42 -47.89
C LYS A 436 3.23 4.69 -48.73
N THR A 437 2.71 5.82 -48.30
CA THR A 437 2.86 7.12 -48.99
C THR A 437 3.73 8.10 -48.24
N VAL A 438 3.93 7.86 -46.93
CA VAL A 438 4.80 8.62 -46.02
C VAL A 438 5.61 7.68 -45.16
N PRO A 439 6.80 8.08 -44.69
CA PRO A 439 7.65 7.20 -43.84
C PRO A 439 7.21 7.16 -42.37
N TYR A 440 6.36 8.08 -41.97
CA TYR A 440 5.73 8.21 -40.67
C TYR A 440 4.26 8.64 -40.85
N ASN A 441 3.37 7.94 -40.19
CA ASN A 441 1.94 8.27 -40.16
C ASN A 441 1.52 8.74 -38.76
N ASP A 442 1.03 9.96 -38.70
CA ASP A 442 0.37 10.50 -37.50
C ASP A 442 -1.11 10.11 -37.52
N PHE A 443 -1.43 9.04 -36.79
CA PHE A 443 -2.79 8.59 -36.55
C PHE A 443 -3.28 8.93 -35.12
N THR A 444 -2.71 9.96 -34.49
CA THR A 444 -3.12 10.37 -33.13
C THR A 444 -4.57 10.84 -33.04
N SER A 445 -5.21 11.16 -34.20
CA SER A 445 -6.66 11.36 -34.27
C SER A 445 -7.49 10.07 -34.11
N ILE A 446 -6.87 8.89 -34.25
CA ILE A 446 -7.49 7.60 -33.99
C ILE A 446 -7.13 7.20 -32.56
N SER A 447 -8.16 7.01 -31.72
CA SER A 447 -7.98 6.76 -30.30
C SER A 447 -8.80 5.60 -29.77
N THR A 448 -8.41 5.07 -28.63
CA THR A 448 -9.16 4.07 -27.87
C THR A 448 -9.13 4.35 -26.38
N ASP A 449 -10.24 4.05 -25.71
CA ASP A 449 -10.34 4.03 -24.26
C ASP A 449 -9.98 2.65 -23.73
N ILE A 450 -9.10 2.60 -22.72
CA ILE A 450 -8.68 1.38 -22.03
C ILE A 450 -8.63 1.61 -20.52
N ASN A 451 -8.90 0.58 -19.75
CA ASN A 451 -8.93 0.68 -18.29
C ASN A 451 -7.69 0.04 -17.66
N ARG A 452 -7.13 0.66 -16.63
CA ARG A 452 -6.09 0.05 -15.79
C ARG A 452 -6.51 -1.36 -15.36
N GLU A 453 -5.56 -2.26 -15.17
CA GLU A 453 -5.75 -3.66 -14.73
C GLU A 453 -6.62 -4.54 -15.65
N SER A 454 -7.03 -4.01 -16.80
CA SER A 454 -7.74 -4.76 -17.84
C SER A 454 -6.78 -5.24 -18.90
N SER A 455 -7.18 -6.26 -19.67
CA SER A 455 -6.39 -6.83 -20.74
C SER A 455 -7.09 -6.62 -22.08
N TYR A 456 -6.34 -6.17 -23.08
CA TYR A 456 -6.80 -5.94 -24.45
C TYR A 456 -5.89 -6.64 -25.44
N GLU A 457 -6.43 -7.16 -26.52
CA GLU A 457 -5.65 -7.79 -27.57
C GLU A 457 -5.16 -6.74 -28.58
N LEU A 458 -3.85 -6.79 -28.87
CA LEU A 458 -3.19 -5.96 -29.89
C LEU A 458 -2.78 -6.85 -31.06
N SER A 459 -3.22 -6.53 -32.26
CA SER A 459 -2.83 -7.21 -33.50
C SER A 459 -2.26 -6.20 -34.49
N VAL A 460 -1.15 -6.57 -35.08
CA VAL A 460 -0.50 -5.80 -36.12
C VAL A 460 -0.27 -6.68 -37.36
N HIS A 461 -0.61 -6.16 -38.54
CA HIS A 461 -0.29 -6.77 -39.82
C HIS A 461 0.78 -5.97 -40.56
N VAL A 462 1.56 -6.65 -41.37
CA VAL A 462 2.66 -6.03 -42.11
C VAL A 462 2.69 -6.47 -43.58
N ASN A 463 3.26 -5.59 -44.42
CA ASN A 463 3.79 -5.90 -45.71
C ASN A 463 5.32 -6.06 -45.61
N THR A 464 5.85 -7.18 -46.04
CA THR A 464 7.28 -7.51 -45.91
C THR A 464 8.12 -7.19 -47.15
N ASP A 465 7.59 -6.45 -48.12
CA ASP A 465 8.25 -6.11 -49.38
C ASP A 465 8.81 -7.36 -50.11
N GLY A 466 8.04 -8.43 -50.19
CA GLY A 466 8.42 -9.73 -50.72
C GLY A 466 9.04 -10.67 -49.67
N ASN A 467 10.06 -11.41 -50.08
CA ASN A 467 10.65 -12.47 -49.26
C ASN A 467 11.66 -11.93 -48.22
N TYR A 468 11.25 -10.89 -47.47
CA TYR A 468 12.05 -10.35 -46.38
C TYR A 468 11.32 -10.59 -45.04
N GLU A 469 12.10 -10.64 -43.97
CA GLU A 469 11.58 -10.72 -42.62
C GLU A 469 11.40 -9.30 -42.04
N VAL A 470 10.22 -9.00 -41.54
CA VAL A 470 9.91 -7.74 -40.89
C VAL A 470 9.58 -8.00 -39.43
N ALA A 471 10.24 -7.28 -38.52
CA ALA A 471 9.99 -7.28 -37.08
C ALA A 471 9.13 -6.10 -36.71
N THR A 472 8.16 -6.34 -35.81
CA THR A 472 7.25 -5.29 -35.31
C THR A 472 7.35 -5.18 -33.80
N LYS A 473 7.51 -3.95 -33.35
CA LYS A 473 7.47 -3.59 -31.92
C LYS A 473 6.48 -2.45 -31.71
N VAL A 474 5.89 -2.44 -30.53
CA VAL A 474 4.96 -1.41 -30.10
C VAL A 474 5.43 -0.87 -28.76
N TRP A 475 5.38 0.43 -28.61
CA TRP A 475 5.61 1.13 -27.33
C TRP A 475 4.35 1.86 -26.95
N ILE A 476 4.06 1.93 -25.65
CA ILE A 476 3.00 2.74 -25.08
C ILE A 476 3.59 3.46 -23.87
N ASP A 477 3.59 4.79 -23.91
CA ASP A 477 4.13 5.64 -22.85
C ASP A 477 3.15 5.68 -21.67
N TRP A 478 3.26 4.70 -20.77
CA TRP A 478 2.29 4.54 -19.67
C TRP A 478 2.40 5.59 -18.58
N ASN A 479 3.57 6.15 -18.37
CA ASN A 479 3.80 7.18 -17.37
C ASN A 479 3.76 8.61 -17.93
N GLN A 480 3.41 8.77 -19.21
CA GLN A 480 3.23 10.02 -19.94
C GLN A 480 4.42 10.99 -19.84
N ASN A 481 5.65 10.41 -19.69
CA ASN A 481 6.87 11.19 -19.56
C ASN A 481 7.55 11.54 -20.91
N CYS A 482 6.89 11.20 -22.03
CA CYS A 482 7.38 11.43 -23.41
C CYS A 482 8.67 10.66 -23.73
N SER A 483 8.85 9.52 -23.09
CA SER A 483 9.92 8.56 -23.34
C SER A 483 9.32 7.17 -23.55
N PHE A 484 9.91 6.39 -24.44
CA PHE A 484 9.59 4.97 -24.61
C PHE A 484 10.69 4.05 -24.03
N GLY A 485 11.49 4.59 -23.11
CA GLY A 485 12.62 3.87 -22.51
C GLY A 485 12.32 3.12 -21.22
N ASP A 486 11.11 3.25 -20.71
CA ASP A 486 10.75 2.75 -19.38
C ASP A 486 10.37 1.27 -19.40
N ALA A 487 10.53 0.64 -18.25
CA ALA A 487 10.23 -0.79 -18.12
C ALA A 487 8.71 -1.03 -18.25
N GLY A 488 8.33 -1.97 -19.11
CA GLY A 488 6.92 -2.33 -19.31
C GLY A 488 6.23 -1.61 -20.46
N GLU A 489 6.89 -0.66 -21.14
CA GLU A 489 6.34 0.09 -22.26
C GLU A 489 6.55 -0.56 -23.62
N LEU A 490 7.53 -1.45 -23.73
CA LEU A 490 7.87 -2.16 -24.98
C LEU A 490 7.12 -3.49 -25.09
N TYR A 491 6.47 -3.70 -26.23
CA TYR A 491 5.79 -4.93 -26.61
C TYR A 491 6.37 -5.48 -27.93
N ASP A 492 6.79 -6.75 -27.92
CA ASP A 492 7.33 -7.43 -29.09
C ASP A 492 6.23 -8.22 -29.80
N LEU A 493 5.80 -7.74 -30.98
CA LEU A 493 4.76 -8.37 -31.80
C LEU A 493 5.32 -9.49 -32.69
N GLY A 494 6.64 -9.74 -32.60
CA GLY A 494 7.30 -10.79 -33.38
C GLY A 494 7.60 -10.36 -34.82
N VAL A 495 7.60 -11.31 -35.71
CA VAL A 495 8.02 -11.14 -37.13
C VAL A 495 6.99 -11.68 -38.10
N ASN A 496 7.10 -11.30 -39.37
CA ASN A 496 6.46 -12.00 -40.48
C ASN A 496 7.39 -11.99 -41.71
N THR A 497 7.17 -12.91 -42.68
CA THR A 497 7.99 -13.08 -43.87
C THR A 497 7.12 -13.44 -45.06
N ASP A 498 7.46 -12.89 -46.26
CA ASP A 498 6.81 -13.17 -47.54
C ASP A 498 5.29 -12.97 -47.53
N VAL A 499 4.83 -11.81 -46.97
CA VAL A 499 3.42 -11.44 -46.88
C VAL A 499 3.19 -10.02 -47.40
N PHE A 500 2.01 -9.78 -47.96
CA PHE A 500 1.57 -8.45 -48.37
C PHE A 500 0.70 -7.80 -47.29
N ASP A 501 -0.10 -8.59 -46.53
CA ASP A 501 -0.94 -8.20 -45.43
C ASP A 501 -1.04 -9.39 -44.46
N GLY A 502 0.00 -9.59 -43.66
CA GLY A 502 0.11 -10.75 -42.78
C GLY A 502 0.23 -10.35 -41.33
N SER A 503 -0.50 -11.05 -40.46
CA SER A 503 -0.42 -10.88 -39.00
C SER A 503 0.96 -11.29 -38.49
N THR A 504 1.56 -10.49 -37.62
CA THR A 504 2.84 -10.84 -36.97
C THR A 504 2.72 -12.07 -36.06
N THR A 505 3.81 -12.76 -35.79
CA THR A 505 3.79 -14.06 -35.11
C THR A 505 3.24 -14.03 -33.68
N HIS A 506 3.30 -12.90 -33.00
CA HIS A 506 2.74 -12.74 -31.66
C HIS A 506 1.37 -12.05 -31.65
N SER A 507 0.84 -11.67 -32.83
CA SER A 507 -0.52 -11.11 -32.91
C SER A 507 -1.58 -12.21 -32.93
N PRO A 508 -2.67 -12.10 -32.13
CA PRO A 508 -2.92 -11.07 -31.14
C PRO A 508 -2.09 -11.25 -29.87
N LEU A 509 -1.52 -10.14 -29.36
CA LEU A 509 -0.80 -10.10 -28.10
C LEU A 509 -1.69 -9.48 -27.01
N ALA A 510 -1.85 -10.16 -25.90
CA ALA A 510 -2.60 -9.63 -24.76
C ALA A 510 -1.75 -8.57 -24.03
N ILE A 511 -2.23 -7.32 -24.04
CA ILE A 511 -1.65 -6.19 -23.30
C ILE A 511 -2.43 -6.00 -22.01
N VAL A 512 -1.78 -6.23 -20.89
CA VAL A 512 -2.34 -5.92 -19.56
C VAL A 512 -1.96 -4.48 -19.21
N ILE A 513 -2.98 -3.64 -19.00
CA ILE A 513 -2.74 -2.22 -18.69
C ILE A 513 -2.20 -2.11 -17.26
N PRO A 514 -1.04 -1.47 -17.04
CA PRO A 514 -0.46 -1.31 -15.71
C PRO A 514 -1.43 -0.65 -14.72
N SER A 515 -1.39 -1.07 -13.46
CA SER A 515 -2.20 -0.48 -12.40
C SER A 515 -1.79 0.95 -12.07
N ASP A 516 -0.54 1.29 -12.35
CA ASP A 516 0.13 2.56 -12.15
C ASP A 516 0.25 3.41 -13.44
N ALA A 517 -0.30 2.95 -14.59
CA ALA A 517 -0.32 3.76 -15.80
C ALA A 517 -1.01 5.11 -15.53
N GLU A 518 -0.41 6.23 -15.94
CA GLU A 518 -1.02 7.55 -15.75
C GLU A 518 -2.38 7.66 -16.48
N LEU A 519 -3.35 8.33 -15.83
CA LEU A 519 -4.69 8.52 -16.41
C LEU A 519 -4.67 9.63 -17.46
N GLY A 520 -5.47 9.46 -18.51
CA GLY A 520 -5.55 10.42 -19.60
C GLY A 520 -4.94 9.88 -20.89
N THR A 521 -4.64 10.79 -21.81
CA THR A 521 -4.20 10.45 -23.16
C THR A 521 -2.69 10.26 -23.22
N THR A 522 -2.26 9.15 -23.81
CA THR A 522 -0.85 8.85 -24.10
C THR A 522 -0.67 8.36 -25.53
N THR A 523 0.58 8.25 -25.96
CA THR A 523 0.95 7.81 -27.30
C THR A 523 1.28 6.32 -27.33
N MET A 524 0.69 5.63 -28.31
CA MET A 524 1.09 4.30 -28.73
C MET A 524 1.83 4.39 -30.07
N ARG A 525 3.07 3.97 -30.14
CA ARG A 525 3.89 3.91 -31.36
C ARG A 525 3.99 2.48 -31.87
N VAL A 526 3.57 2.26 -33.09
CA VAL A 526 3.78 1.01 -33.85
C VAL A 526 4.94 1.17 -34.79
N PHE A 527 5.87 0.25 -34.74
CA PHE A 527 7.13 0.30 -35.49
C PHE A 527 7.36 -1.04 -36.18
N SER A 528 7.31 -1.05 -37.51
CA SER A 528 7.58 -2.21 -38.36
C SER A 528 8.84 -1.98 -39.18
N LYS A 529 9.81 -2.90 -39.12
CA LYS A 529 11.13 -2.73 -39.72
C LYS A 529 11.66 -4.05 -40.29
N LEU A 530 12.37 -3.95 -41.41
CA LEU A 530 13.18 -5.05 -41.93
C LEU A 530 14.09 -5.61 -40.84
N ALA A 531 13.95 -6.90 -40.52
CA ALA A 531 14.72 -7.59 -39.51
C ALA A 531 16.09 -8.02 -40.08
N ASN A 532 17.16 -7.39 -39.62
CA ASN A 532 18.50 -7.84 -39.83
C ASN A 532 19.04 -8.51 -38.59
N VAL A 533 19.75 -9.61 -38.69
CA VAL A 533 20.37 -10.31 -37.56
C VAL A 533 21.24 -9.34 -36.77
N GLY A 534 20.88 -9.09 -35.51
CA GLY A 534 21.58 -8.19 -34.58
C GLY A 534 21.13 -6.71 -34.61
N SER A 535 20.06 -6.34 -35.31
CA SER A 535 19.55 -4.95 -35.29
C SER A 535 18.75 -4.68 -34.02
N ASN A 536 19.26 -3.77 -33.16
CA ASN A 536 18.46 -3.20 -32.10
C ASN A 536 17.36 -2.33 -32.72
N VAL A 537 16.09 -2.64 -32.39
CA VAL A 537 14.95 -1.80 -32.75
C VAL A 537 14.77 -0.79 -31.63
N SER A 538 14.83 0.50 -31.97
CA SER A 538 14.61 1.62 -31.03
C SER A 538 13.37 2.39 -31.46
N ALA A 539 12.57 2.82 -30.51
CA ALA A 539 11.40 3.67 -30.77
C ALA A 539 11.76 4.98 -31.52
N CYS A 540 13.02 5.42 -31.45
CA CYS A 540 13.55 6.71 -31.96
C CYS A 540 14.57 6.49 -33.07
N GLN A 541 14.18 5.88 -34.18
CA GLN A 541 15.06 5.57 -35.28
C GLN A 541 14.62 6.28 -36.58
N MET A 542 15.60 6.73 -37.38
CA MET A 542 15.39 7.47 -38.61
C MET A 542 15.91 6.70 -39.83
N GLY A 543 15.21 6.83 -40.98
CA GLY A 543 15.72 6.42 -42.28
C GLY A 543 15.95 4.91 -42.46
N PHE A 544 15.12 4.07 -41.84
CA PHE A 544 15.21 2.62 -41.95
C PHE A 544 14.21 2.06 -42.98
N ASP A 545 14.43 0.84 -43.44
CA ASP A 545 13.46 0.11 -44.25
C ASP A 545 12.29 -0.33 -43.37
N GLY A 546 11.18 0.38 -43.41
CA GLY A 546 10.01 0.19 -42.55
C GLY A 546 9.12 1.42 -42.42
N GLU A 547 8.25 1.41 -41.45
CA GLU A 547 7.25 2.45 -41.18
C GLU A 547 7.05 2.64 -39.69
N VAL A 548 6.61 3.85 -39.30
CA VAL A 548 6.20 4.22 -37.94
C VAL A 548 4.81 4.82 -37.97
N GLU A 549 3.97 4.40 -37.05
CA GLU A 549 2.62 4.94 -36.86
C GLU A 549 2.39 5.28 -35.38
N ASP A 550 1.88 6.47 -35.09
CA ASP A 550 1.52 6.90 -33.74
C ASP A 550 -0.01 7.01 -33.59
N TYR A 551 -0.52 6.50 -32.47
CA TYR A 551 -1.94 6.47 -32.10
C TYR A 551 -2.14 7.05 -30.70
N THR A 552 -3.37 7.51 -30.40
CA THR A 552 -3.74 7.93 -29.05
C THR A 552 -4.40 6.81 -28.27
N VAL A 553 -3.94 6.59 -27.05
CA VAL A 553 -4.55 5.71 -26.08
C VAL A 553 -5.01 6.54 -24.88
N ASN A 554 -6.28 6.44 -24.49
CA ASN A 554 -6.81 7.13 -23.32
C ASN A 554 -6.96 6.13 -22.16
N VAL A 555 -6.13 6.30 -21.15
CA VAL A 555 -6.10 5.43 -19.96
C VAL A 555 -7.16 5.90 -18.96
N LEU A 556 -8.11 5.03 -18.67
CA LEU A 556 -9.18 5.24 -17.71
C LEU A 556 -8.86 4.51 -16.40
N PRO A 557 -9.45 4.94 -15.26
CA PRO A 557 -9.33 4.23 -14.00
C PRO A 557 -9.65 2.74 -14.17
N SER A 558 -9.06 1.90 -13.32
CA SER A 558 -9.46 0.49 -13.28
C SER A 558 -10.98 0.43 -13.13
N ILE A 559 -11.62 -0.34 -13.99
CA ILE A 559 -12.99 -0.75 -13.71
C ILE A 559 -12.85 -1.52 -12.41
N ALA A 560 -13.26 -0.91 -11.29
CA ALA A 560 -13.32 -1.63 -10.04
C ALA A 560 -13.97 -2.95 -10.38
N LYS A 561 -13.24 -4.06 -10.26
CA LYS A 561 -13.83 -5.38 -10.18
C LYS A 561 -14.59 -5.37 -8.84
N TYR A 562 -15.73 -4.65 -8.84
CA TYR A 562 -16.78 -5.07 -7.97
C TYR A 562 -16.99 -6.52 -8.38
N ASN A 563 -16.65 -7.44 -7.51
CA ASN A 563 -17.21 -8.78 -7.57
C ASN A 563 -18.71 -8.63 -7.29
N ASN A 564 -19.39 -7.79 -8.07
CA ASN A 564 -20.81 -7.69 -8.07
C ASN A 564 -21.29 -8.94 -8.80
N GLU A 565 -21.57 -9.97 -8.03
CA GLU A 565 -22.35 -11.11 -8.54
C GLU A 565 -23.69 -10.64 -9.12
N LEU A 566 -24.15 -9.44 -8.68
CA LEU A 566 -25.42 -8.83 -9.04
C LEU A 566 -25.22 -7.71 -10.06
N ILE A 567 -25.22 -8.05 -11.34
CA ILE A 567 -25.06 -7.10 -12.46
C ILE A 567 -26.44 -6.57 -12.89
N ASP A 568 -26.53 -5.26 -13.18
CA ASP A 568 -27.75 -4.59 -13.67
C ASP A 568 -29.00 -4.74 -12.78
N LEU A 569 -28.84 -4.64 -11.45
CA LEU A 569 -29.96 -4.72 -10.52
C LEU A 569 -30.94 -3.56 -10.73
N GLY A 570 -32.08 -3.88 -11.30
CA GLY A 570 -33.18 -2.95 -11.58
C GLY A 570 -34.46 -3.30 -10.86
N VAL A 571 -35.22 -2.27 -10.47
CA VAL A 571 -36.55 -2.37 -9.82
C VAL A 571 -37.55 -1.56 -10.62
N PHE A 572 -38.57 -2.20 -11.17
CA PHE A 572 -39.53 -1.56 -12.07
C PHE A 572 -40.99 -2.04 -11.79
N PRO A 573 -41.97 -1.09 -11.77
CA PRO A 573 -41.81 0.33 -11.67
C PRO A 573 -41.28 0.80 -10.31
N ASN A 574 -40.64 1.96 -10.28
CA ASN A 574 -40.27 2.65 -9.03
C ASN A 574 -40.41 4.16 -9.28
N PRO A 575 -41.43 4.86 -8.75
CA PRO A 575 -42.41 4.41 -7.72
C PRO A 575 -43.39 3.30 -8.19
N ASN A 576 -43.94 2.55 -7.22
CA ASN A 576 -44.90 1.48 -7.43
C ASN A 576 -46.01 1.52 -6.36
N ASN A 577 -46.98 0.59 -6.43
CA ASN A 577 -48.11 0.43 -5.51
C ASN A 577 -47.96 -0.78 -4.55
N GLY A 578 -46.72 -1.16 -4.24
CA GLY A 578 -46.41 -2.36 -3.45
C GLY A 578 -46.11 -3.59 -4.28
N SER A 579 -46.18 -3.48 -5.63
CA SER A 579 -45.83 -4.54 -6.58
C SER A 579 -44.78 -4.02 -7.56
N PHE A 580 -43.65 -4.70 -7.68
CA PHE A 580 -42.55 -4.34 -8.59
C PHE A 580 -41.81 -5.57 -9.10
N THR A 581 -41.21 -5.46 -10.26
CA THR A 581 -40.35 -6.50 -10.83
C THR A 581 -38.91 -6.20 -10.47
N LEU A 582 -38.22 -7.16 -9.85
CA LEU A 582 -36.81 -7.17 -9.58
C LEU A 582 -36.09 -7.94 -10.70
N LYS A 583 -35.12 -7.30 -11.33
CA LYS A 583 -34.32 -7.87 -12.43
C LYS A 583 -32.85 -7.66 -12.17
N PHE A 584 -32.04 -8.69 -12.34
CA PHE A 584 -30.57 -8.63 -12.36
C PHE A 584 -29.98 -9.85 -13.07
N VAL A 585 -28.71 -9.76 -13.45
CA VAL A 585 -27.92 -10.86 -14.00
C VAL A 585 -26.80 -11.20 -13.02
N THR A 586 -26.44 -12.47 -12.89
CA THR A 586 -25.30 -12.92 -12.08
C THR A 586 -24.28 -13.63 -12.96
N ASN A 587 -23.03 -13.54 -12.57
CA ASN A 587 -21.94 -14.29 -13.21
C ASN A 587 -21.69 -15.65 -12.55
N THR A 588 -22.40 -15.96 -11.45
CA THR A 588 -22.30 -17.21 -10.69
C THR A 588 -23.68 -17.77 -10.38
N THR A 589 -23.73 -19.05 -10.06
CA THR A 589 -24.96 -19.79 -9.71
C THR A 589 -25.11 -19.86 -8.19
N ASN A 590 -25.40 -18.73 -7.53
CA ASN A 590 -25.58 -18.65 -6.08
C ASN A 590 -27.05 -18.46 -5.70
N ASP A 591 -27.37 -18.78 -4.46
CA ASP A 591 -28.68 -18.48 -3.85
C ASP A 591 -28.70 -17.01 -3.40
N PHE A 592 -29.87 -16.37 -3.53
CA PHE A 592 -30.06 -14.96 -3.17
C PHE A 592 -31.16 -14.79 -2.14
N GLU A 593 -30.93 -13.95 -1.14
CA GLU A 593 -31.96 -13.43 -0.27
C GLU A 593 -32.41 -12.04 -0.74
N VAL A 594 -33.70 -11.85 -0.93
CA VAL A 594 -34.30 -10.53 -1.16
C VAL A 594 -35.04 -10.12 0.10
N SER A 595 -34.58 -9.04 0.73
CA SER A 595 -35.21 -8.46 1.93
C SER A 595 -35.64 -7.02 1.69
N VAL A 596 -36.80 -6.61 2.23
CA VAL A 596 -37.28 -5.22 2.18
C VAL A 596 -37.49 -4.70 3.59
N PHE A 597 -37.00 -3.49 3.86
CA PHE A 597 -37.05 -2.82 5.16
C PHE A 597 -37.77 -1.47 5.05
N ASP A 598 -38.50 -1.09 6.09
CA ASP A 598 -38.99 0.27 6.22
C ASP A 598 -37.85 1.22 6.68
N ILE A 599 -38.10 2.53 6.68
CA ILE A 599 -37.12 3.54 7.08
C ILE A 599 -36.63 3.45 8.54
N ARG A 600 -37.29 2.63 9.38
CA ARG A 600 -36.90 2.36 10.76
C ARG A 600 -36.06 1.08 10.88
N GLY A 601 -35.70 0.46 9.75
CA GLY A 601 -34.93 -0.78 9.72
C GLY A 601 -35.74 -2.05 10.00
N ARG A 602 -37.07 -1.96 10.14
CA ARG A 602 -37.91 -3.12 10.34
C ARG A 602 -38.09 -3.87 9.02
N ARG A 603 -37.75 -5.16 8.99
CA ARG A 603 -37.91 -6.03 7.84
C ARG A 603 -39.39 -6.37 7.61
N ILE A 604 -39.91 -6.02 6.46
CA ILE A 604 -41.31 -6.23 6.06
C ILE A 604 -41.49 -7.37 5.04
N TYR A 605 -40.41 -7.76 4.36
CA TYR A 605 -40.38 -8.85 3.41
C TYR A 605 -39.03 -9.52 3.42
N THR A 606 -39.01 -10.87 3.26
CA THR A 606 -37.80 -11.64 2.96
C THR A 606 -38.16 -12.88 2.18
N LYS A 607 -37.34 -13.25 1.22
CA LYS A 607 -37.48 -14.48 0.45
C LYS A 607 -36.12 -14.90 -0.13
N ASN A 608 -35.84 -16.21 -0.01
CA ASN A 608 -34.71 -16.84 -0.65
C ASN A 608 -35.11 -17.37 -2.03
N PHE A 609 -34.19 -17.20 -2.97
CA PHE A 609 -34.34 -17.68 -4.33
C PHE A 609 -33.13 -18.54 -4.69
N GLU A 610 -33.40 -19.73 -5.20
CA GLU A 610 -32.34 -20.66 -5.57
C GLU A 610 -31.82 -20.36 -6.98
N ASN A 611 -30.54 -20.42 -7.14
CA ASN A 611 -29.69 -20.64 -8.31
C ASN A 611 -30.22 -20.14 -9.67
N ARG A 612 -30.01 -18.84 -10.03
CA ARG A 612 -30.41 -18.30 -11.35
C ARG A 612 -29.41 -17.27 -11.87
N ILE A 613 -28.92 -17.49 -13.08
CA ILE A 613 -28.04 -16.52 -13.79
C ILE A 613 -28.82 -15.27 -14.24
N ASN A 614 -30.05 -15.41 -14.67
CA ASN A 614 -30.95 -14.32 -15.05
C ASN A 614 -32.13 -14.27 -14.09
N PHE A 615 -32.16 -13.29 -13.21
CA PHE A 615 -33.24 -13.09 -12.27
C PHE A 615 -34.23 -12.06 -12.79
N ASN A 616 -35.49 -12.46 -12.85
CA ASN A 616 -36.61 -11.60 -13.25
C ASN A 616 -37.88 -12.07 -12.55
N GLN A 617 -38.19 -11.44 -11.40
CA GLN A 617 -39.31 -11.86 -10.56
C GLN A 617 -40.12 -10.68 -10.08
N THR A 618 -41.44 -10.82 -10.05
CA THR A 618 -42.34 -9.85 -9.43
C THR A 618 -42.40 -10.09 -7.92
N ILE A 619 -42.12 -9.05 -7.15
CA ILE A 619 -42.20 -8.99 -5.69
C ILE A 619 -43.50 -8.22 -5.34
N ASN A 620 -44.32 -8.82 -4.50
CA ASN A 620 -45.52 -8.19 -3.97
C ASN A 620 -45.36 -8.02 -2.48
N LEU A 621 -45.52 -6.78 -2.01
CA LEU A 621 -45.45 -6.41 -0.60
C LEU A 621 -46.88 -6.23 -0.07
N ASP A 622 -47.36 -7.18 0.75
CA ASP A 622 -48.69 -7.10 1.33
C ASP A 622 -48.76 -6.04 2.43
N ARG A 623 -49.80 -5.19 2.41
CA ARG A 623 -50.13 -4.21 3.46
C ARG A 623 -49.05 -3.16 3.75
N THR A 624 -48.33 -2.70 2.75
CA THR A 624 -47.38 -1.62 2.88
C THR A 624 -48.09 -0.26 2.82
N GLN A 625 -47.60 0.71 3.62
CA GLN A 625 -48.02 2.11 3.56
C GLN A 625 -47.19 2.85 2.49
N SER A 626 -47.77 3.93 1.96
CA SER A 626 -47.01 4.84 1.09
C SER A 626 -45.77 5.37 1.80
N GLY A 627 -44.62 5.32 1.16
CA GLY A 627 -43.35 5.73 1.76
C GLY A 627 -42.12 5.20 1.04
N VAL A 628 -40.95 5.46 1.66
CA VAL A 628 -39.66 5.00 1.19
C VAL A 628 -39.27 3.71 1.91
N TYR A 629 -38.79 2.74 1.16
CA TYR A 629 -38.33 1.45 1.65
C TYR A 629 -36.94 1.15 1.08
N LEU A 630 -36.16 0.34 1.78
CA LEU A 630 -34.88 -0.16 1.34
C LEU A 630 -35.00 -1.63 1.01
N MET A 631 -34.70 -2.01 -0.23
CA MET A 631 -34.63 -3.40 -0.65
C MET A 631 -33.16 -3.80 -0.73
N THR A 632 -32.83 -4.90 -0.10
CA THR A 632 -31.50 -5.51 -0.13
C THR A 632 -31.58 -6.85 -0.84
N VAL A 633 -30.70 -7.07 -1.79
CA VAL A 633 -30.43 -8.36 -2.42
C VAL A 633 -29.05 -8.80 -1.97
N SER A 634 -28.96 -9.95 -1.33
CA SER A 634 -27.71 -10.50 -0.82
C SER A 634 -27.47 -11.93 -1.30
N SER A 635 -26.23 -12.24 -1.66
CA SER A 635 -25.70 -13.58 -1.89
C SER A 635 -24.71 -13.95 -0.76
N SER A 636 -24.00 -15.05 -0.90
CA SER A 636 -22.93 -15.45 0.03
C SER A 636 -21.73 -14.50 0.03
N SER A 637 -21.55 -13.71 -1.03
CA SER A 637 -20.34 -12.89 -1.30
C SER A 637 -20.63 -11.44 -1.67
N ASP A 638 -21.92 -11.08 -1.95
CA ASP A 638 -22.29 -9.73 -2.39
C ASP A 638 -23.62 -9.26 -1.78
N GLN A 639 -23.75 -7.94 -1.58
CA GLN A 639 -24.97 -7.31 -1.08
C GLN A 639 -25.19 -5.97 -1.74
N VAL A 640 -26.34 -5.80 -2.40
CA VAL A 640 -26.74 -4.54 -3.03
C VAL A 640 -28.04 -4.04 -2.44
N THR A 641 -28.10 -2.76 -2.07
CA THR A 641 -29.30 -2.10 -1.54
C THR A 641 -29.85 -1.08 -2.54
N LYS A 642 -31.14 -1.11 -2.81
CA LYS A 642 -31.86 -0.16 -3.66
C LYS A 642 -33.03 0.48 -2.89
N ARG A 643 -33.25 1.75 -3.15
CA ARG A 643 -34.41 2.49 -2.64
C ARG A 643 -35.65 2.20 -3.48
N ILE A 644 -36.76 1.83 -2.82
CA ILE A 644 -38.09 1.64 -3.40
C ILE A 644 -39.02 2.72 -2.87
N ILE A 645 -39.85 3.28 -3.75
CA ILE A 645 -40.88 4.25 -3.39
C ILE A 645 -42.24 3.58 -3.64
N ILE A 646 -43.08 3.51 -2.60
CA ILE A 646 -44.45 3.01 -2.66
C ILE A 646 -45.40 4.21 -2.55
N ASN A 647 -46.32 4.33 -3.51
CA ASN A 647 -47.33 5.40 -3.57
C ASN A 647 -48.58 5.05 -2.77
#